data_e9f8c0e92565ca8b17820c6adc33e7be
#
_entry.id   e9f8c0e92565ca8b17820c6adc33e7be
#
_cell.length_a   1.000
_cell.length_b   1.000
_cell.length_c   1.000
_cell.angle_alpha   90.00
_cell.angle_beta   90.00
_cell.angle_gamma   90.00
#
_symmetry.space_group_name_H-M   'P 1'
#
loop_
_entity.id
_entity.type
_entity.pdbx_description
1 polymer ?
#
loop_
_entity_poly.entity_id
_entity_poly.type
_entity_poly.pdbx_seq_one_letter_code
_entity_poly.pdbx_strand_id
1 'polypeptide(L)'
;MVIGVGIAVVPLGWLLHPSSSVLPERLLPTLLYLGVGTQIAALRPIPWRTGRQSVVDPLLVATGLFAPGWGVGLVAWLAQFDGRVPGRAIPWWAFFYNRAVFAIAHVLPSVAVTSISVDDWWGWPLRTASYVVTAVGLQYFMTALVVSFVRRTSVWTTLFENVGLPTLMATLALSFSGGILFLLLQTPPFPVGYVMAPGLFGFVLAVRGNVADAQRQGELKDQTLDLAAQALDARDRYTESHSIRVSELAGKLGEQLELGDRECELIRTAGSLHDLGKIGVRDDILNKPGPLTEEEWEVMRRHPDIGADMIAQHSALAEVAPLVRHHHERWDGSGYPAGLKGDVIPFGARILAVADSFDTITGPRLYRQSLMTPIEGVEDISRRADHWYDPNVVDALRDVHGLKPLELANRSEVPRRITSLRVLRANPWFSSLLTAIGISSIGDPLTQVATLVLIYTATKHDARMVALAFIVQALATIVMSSVLGGVADKLPRRPLIVTLELFRAAILVATPALTQVDKAVGPAGARWWLIIPVLFVLASINAVVQPARQAAIPGLVPAGQVGKANALLVATTMITSAVGFALAAAILSLFPLTALFFADAATFVLAAAIVFGIPTLGGGGASAQVSGALRRTWSIGAARSQLVIGAVAAFFLSISFPALLALAYKVSNSGGQTYSMLEVVLSVGVLAGSIAVGRFSAIGSMRTVGAGLFVTGVVSIAIALQPALLVLAALLFVASIGNPIYAVANQTALMEAADASNRGSVMATRFGLVQTASIAGAAVGGLVTSAFGSFAAYGVLGVGLVLLALYALAAGRSTVNPIHGAAYEEAQVRAAAAHGPGQVT
;
A
#
# COMPACT_ATOMS: atom_id res chain seq x y z
N MET A 1 27.34 -17.61 27.16
CA MET A 1 27.90 -16.27 27.00
C MET A 1 26.81 -15.19 26.98
N VAL A 2 25.90 -15.15 25.96
CA VAL A 2 24.84 -14.09 25.85
C VAL A 2 23.95 -13.98 27.10
N ILE A 3 23.53 -15.12 27.68
CA ILE A 3 22.74 -15.14 28.93
C ILE A 3 23.53 -14.51 30.11
N GLY A 4 24.80 -14.86 30.24
CA GLY A 4 25.64 -14.30 31.31
C GLY A 4 25.88 -12.81 31.17
N VAL A 5 26.10 -12.32 29.93
CA VAL A 5 26.23 -10.90 29.63
C VAL A 5 24.91 -10.18 29.89
N GLY A 6 23.76 -10.78 29.49
CA GLY A 6 22.45 -10.21 29.75
C GLY A 6 22.10 -10.06 31.22
N ILE A 7 22.54 -11.00 32.09
CA ILE A 7 22.37 -10.88 33.55
C ILE A 7 23.26 -9.77 34.10
N ALA A 8 24.50 -9.68 33.61
CA ALA A 8 25.47 -8.68 34.07
C ALA A 8 25.20 -7.27 33.60
N VAL A 9 24.51 -7.11 32.47
CA VAL A 9 24.21 -5.80 31.86
C VAL A 9 23.28 -4.93 32.72
N VAL A 10 22.37 -5.54 33.50
CA VAL A 10 21.45 -4.78 34.37
C VAL A 10 22.19 -4.06 35.49
N PRO A 11 23.01 -4.76 36.32
CA PRO A 11 23.82 -4.07 37.36
C PRO A 11 24.89 -3.16 36.77
N LEU A 12 25.47 -3.51 35.62
CA LEU A 12 26.40 -2.62 34.90
C LEU A 12 25.71 -1.33 34.43
N GLY A 13 24.48 -1.43 33.95
CA GLY A 13 23.67 -0.26 33.57
C GLY A 13 23.37 0.66 34.78
N TRP A 14 23.20 0.08 35.98
CA TRP A 14 23.08 0.86 37.23
C TRP A 14 24.37 1.56 37.62
N LEU A 15 25.49 0.88 37.49
CA LEU A 15 26.81 1.44 37.77
C LEU A 15 27.16 2.61 36.82
N LEU A 16 26.79 2.50 35.56
CA LEU A 16 27.07 3.52 34.53
C LEU A 16 26.12 4.72 34.63
N HIS A 17 24.91 4.51 35.10
CA HIS A 17 23.90 5.57 35.15
C HIS A 17 22.95 5.39 36.35
N PRO A 18 23.41 5.70 37.58
CA PRO A 18 22.62 5.47 38.79
C PRO A 18 21.46 6.45 38.98
N SER A 19 21.47 7.63 38.33
CA SER A 19 20.44 8.64 38.47
C SER A 19 19.46 8.63 37.26
N SER A 20 18.16 8.66 37.55
CA SER A 20 17.13 8.91 36.53
C SER A 20 16.90 10.40 36.35
N SER A 21 16.56 10.81 35.13
CA SER A 21 16.19 12.20 34.79
C SER A 21 14.81 12.61 35.33
N VAL A 22 14.15 11.72 36.09
CA VAL A 22 12.77 11.88 36.58
C VAL A 22 12.75 12.05 38.10
N LEU A 23 11.80 12.86 38.57
CA LEU A 23 11.55 13.06 39.97
C LEU A 23 11.31 11.71 40.68
N PRO A 24 11.98 11.42 41.79
CA PRO A 24 11.91 10.14 42.51
C PRO A 24 10.48 9.67 42.77
N GLU A 25 9.56 10.59 43.05
CA GLU A 25 8.13 10.34 43.33
C GLU A 25 7.39 9.68 42.15
N ARG A 26 7.85 9.90 40.90
CA ARG A 26 7.22 9.38 39.70
C ARG A 26 7.91 8.13 39.17
N LEU A 27 9.11 7.85 39.61
CA LEU A 27 9.94 6.76 39.08
C LEU A 27 9.25 5.39 39.22
N LEU A 28 8.90 5.03 40.46
CA LEU A 28 8.33 3.72 40.75
C LEU A 28 6.95 3.50 40.13
N PRO A 29 5.97 4.44 40.20
CA PRO A 29 4.69 4.29 39.55
C PRO A 29 4.82 4.13 38.03
N THR A 30 5.70 4.91 37.37
CA THR A 30 5.91 4.83 35.92
C THR A 30 6.57 3.51 35.52
N LEU A 31 7.58 3.02 36.26
CA LEU A 31 8.20 1.71 35.99
C LEU A 31 7.20 0.56 36.16
N LEU A 32 6.37 0.61 37.21
CA LEU A 32 5.32 -0.39 37.40
C LEU A 32 4.30 -0.36 36.25
N TYR A 33 3.87 0.83 35.86
CA TYR A 33 2.93 1.00 34.74
C TYR A 33 3.51 0.44 33.44
N LEU A 34 4.74 0.81 33.08
CA LEU A 34 5.42 0.33 31.88
C LEU A 34 5.73 -1.17 31.97
N GLY A 35 6.12 -1.67 33.15
CA GLY A 35 6.36 -3.09 33.38
C GLY A 35 5.11 -3.95 33.22
N VAL A 36 3.97 -3.53 33.79
CA VAL A 36 2.68 -4.20 33.61
C VAL A 36 2.24 -4.17 32.14
N GLY A 37 2.39 -3.02 31.48
CA GLY A 37 2.09 -2.87 30.05
C GLY A 37 2.96 -3.82 29.20
N THR A 38 4.26 -3.89 29.48
CA THR A 38 5.20 -4.80 28.81
C THR A 38 4.81 -6.27 29.00
N GLN A 39 4.39 -6.65 30.21
CA GLN A 39 3.93 -8.00 30.50
C GLN A 39 2.63 -8.35 29.77
N ILE A 40 1.66 -7.43 29.72
CA ILE A 40 0.40 -7.62 28.94
C ILE A 40 0.71 -7.78 27.45
N ALA A 41 1.63 -6.99 26.92
CA ALA A 41 2.07 -7.10 25.54
C ALA A 41 2.79 -8.42 25.24
N ALA A 42 3.60 -8.90 26.16
CA ALA A 42 4.34 -10.17 26.04
C ALA A 42 3.40 -11.39 26.05
N LEU A 43 2.31 -11.34 26.83
CA LEU A 43 1.32 -12.43 26.90
C LEU A 43 0.50 -12.63 25.63
N ARG A 44 0.48 -11.64 24.74
CA ARG A 44 -0.23 -11.68 23.45
C ARG A 44 0.73 -11.57 22.26
N PRO A 45 1.65 -12.55 22.08
CA PRO A 45 2.57 -12.54 20.95
C PRO A 45 1.80 -12.76 19.65
N ILE A 46 2.29 -12.17 18.57
CA ILE A 46 1.69 -12.31 17.24
C ILE A 46 2.38 -13.46 16.53
N PRO A 47 1.64 -14.38 15.92
CA PRO A 47 2.22 -15.41 15.07
C PRO A 47 2.92 -14.74 13.87
N TRP A 48 4.13 -15.17 13.59
CA TRP A 48 4.95 -14.69 12.49
C TRP A 48 5.51 -15.89 11.70
N ARG A 49 5.87 -15.70 10.43
CA ARG A 49 6.40 -16.78 9.56
C ARG A 49 7.50 -17.61 10.21
N THR A 50 8.31 -17.03 11.06
CA THR A 50 9.46 -17.68 11.71
C THR A 50 9.31 -17.86 13.22
N GLY A 51 8.11 -17.59 13.79
CA GLY A 51 7.87 -17.71 15.23
C GLY A 51 6.79 -16.79 15.75
N ARG A 52 6.90 -16.40 17.02
CA ARG A 52 5.99 -15.48 17.69
C ARG A 52 6.76 -14.22 18.09
N GLN A 53 6.27 -13.04 17.71
CA GLN A 53 6.86 -11.75 18.07
C GLN A 53 5.97 -11.01 19.06
N SER A 54 6.55 -10.53 20.16
CA SER A 54 5.86 -9.69 21.14
C SER A 54 5.97 -8.20 20.77
N VAL A 55 4.95 -7.41 21.11
CA VAL A 55 4.87 -5.96 20.83
C VAL A 55 5.37 -5.17 22.05
N VAL A 56 6.51 -5.54 22.57
CA VAL A 56 7.06 -4.95 23.80
C VAL A 56 7.97 -3.75 23.53
N ASP A 57 8.52 -3.63 22.31
CA ASP A 57 9.52 -2.62 21.99
C ASP A 57 9.09 -1.18 22.31
N PRO A 58 7.86 -0.69 22.01
CA PRO A 58 7.44 0.66 22.37
C PRO A 58 7.54 0.95 23.87
N LEU A 59 7.18 -0.03 24.69
CA LEU A 59 7.21 0.09 26.14
C LEU A 59 8.63 0.05 26.69
N LEU A 60 9.49 -0.77 26.11
CA LEU A 60 10.91 -0.81 26.45
C LEU A 60 11.62 0.46 26.00
N VAL A 61 11.27 1.03 24.84
CA VAL A 61 11.80 2.34 24.40
C VAL A 61 11.39 3.43 25.38
N ALA A 62 10.10 3.51 25.75
CA ALA A 62 9.62 4.48 26.74
C ALA A 62 10.33 4.29 28.08
N THR A 63 10.51 3.04 28.53
CA THR A 63 11.23 2.72 29.77
C THR A 63 12.70 3.14 29.71
N GLY A 64 13.38 2.88 28.58
CA GLY A 64 14.79 3.23 28.41
C GLY A 64 15.05 4.73 28.32
N LEU A 65 14.11 5.51 27.79
CA LEU A 65 14.16 6.97 27.81
C LEU A 65 13.86 7.54 29.21
N PHE A 66 12.99 6.88 29.98
CA PHE A 66 12.57 7.28 31.30
C PHE A 66 13.59 6.91 32.38
N ALA A 67 14.06 5.68 32.38
CA ALA A 67 15.04 5.13 33.33
C ALA A 67 16.12 4.35 32.54
N PRO A 68 17.07 5.04 31.92
CA PRO A 68 18.13 4.41 31.14
C PRO A 68 19.00 3.50 32.00
N GLY A 69 19.54 2.45 31.38
CA GLY A 69 20.37 1.47 32.06
C GLY A 69 19.55 0.47 32.89
N TRP A 70 19.57 0.60 34.21
CA TRP A 70 18.98 -0.40 35.09
C TRP A 70 17.46 -0.54 34.95
N GLY A 71 16.74 0.59 34.76
CA GLY A 71 15.28 0.57 34.70
C GLY A 71 14.75 -0.23 33.52
N VAL A 72 15.25 0.03 32.33
CA VAL A 72 14.86 -0.72 31.13
C VAL A 72 15.36 -2.17 31.20
N GLY A 73 16.56 -2.40 31.78
CA GLY A 73 17.09 -3.74 31.98
C GLY A 73 16.22 -4.59 32.90
N LEU A 74 15.74 -4.00 34.00
CA LEU A 74 14.84 -4.67 34.94
C LEU A 74 13.51 -5.02 34.27
N VAL A 75 12.88 -4.07 33.55
CA VAL A 75 11.61 -4.29 32.85
C VAL A 75 11.79 -5.33 31.72
N ALA A 76 12.86 -5.25 30.93
CA ALA A 76 13.15 -6.21 29.87
C ALA A 76 13.36 -7.63 30.41
N TRP A 77 13.97 -7.75 31.57
CA TRP A 77 14.23 -9.05 32.20
C TRP A 77 13.01 -9.65 32.89
N LEU A 78 12.24 -8.87 33.63
CA LEU A 78 11.14 -9.36 34.48
C LEU A 78 9.81 -9.45 33.69
N ALA A 79 9.51 -8.48 32.87
CA ALA A 79 8.19 -8.32 32.28
C ALA A 79 8.03 -8.97 30.89
N GLN A 80 8.92 -9.90 30.51
CA GLN A 80 8.85 -10.58 29.21
C GLN A 80 8.47 -12.06 29.33
N PHE A 81 7.28 -12.34 29.86
CA PHE A 81 6.75 -13.70 29.90
C PHE A 81 5.60 -13.89 28.89
N ASP A 82 5.82 -14.69 27.86
CA ASP A 82 4.87 -14.94 26.76
C ASP A 82 3.89 -16.12 27.03
N GLY A 83 3.78 -16.54 28.29
CA GLY A 83 2.89 -17.62 28.71
C GLY A 83 3.44 -19.04 28.47
N ARG A 84 4.57 -19.19 27.80
CA ARG A 84 5.18 -20.52 27.59
C ARG A 84 6.01 -20.94 28.79
N VAL A 85 5.68 -22.13 29.34
CA VAL A 85 6.38 -22.65 30.53
C VAL A 85 7.75 -23.21 30.15
N PRO A 86 8.85 -22.68 30.72
CA PRO A 86 10.18 -23.20 30.51
C PRO A 86 10.28 -24.68 30.92
N GLY A 87 11.00 -25.46 30.12
CA GLY A 87 11.13 -26.91 30.35
C GLY A 87 9.96 -27.74 29.77
N ARG A 88 8.81 -27.13 29.50
CA ARG A 88 7.65 -27.80 28.85
C ARG A 88 7.43 -27.33 27.42
N ALA A 89 7.14 -26.03 27.26
CA ALA A 89 6.81 -25.42 25.96
C ALA A 89 8.04 -24.84 25.23
N ILE A 90 9.07 -24.46 25.96
CA ILE A 90 10.34 -23.94 25.41
C ILE A 90 11.51 -24.45 26.25
N PRO A 91 12.69 -24.68 25.67
CA PRO A 91 13.91 -25.00 26.45
C PRO A 91 14.27 -23.85 27.39
N TRP A 92 14.80 -24.18 28.57
CA TRP A 92 15.25 -23.19 29.56
C TRP A 92 16.25 -22.18 29.01
N TRP A 93 17.17 -22.62 28.15
CA TRP A 93 18.13 -21.74 27.52
C TRP A 93 17.50 -20.70 26.60
N ALA A 94 16.45 -21.06 25.85
CA ALA A 94 15.74 -20.11 24.99
C ALA A 94 14.95 -19.07 25.79
N PHE A 95 14.39 -19.47 26.92
CA PHE A 95 13.72 -18.59 27.85
C PHE A 95 14.65 -17.49 28.38
N PHE A 96 15.82 -17.87 28.88
CA PHE A 96 16.82 -16.93 29.41
C PHE A 96 17.51 -16.16 28.27
N TYR A 97 17.73 -16.80 27.14
CA TYR A 97 18.33 -16.16 25.96
C TYR A 97 17.49 -14.97 25.47
N ASN A 98 16.18 -15.16 25.30
CA ASN A 98 15.30 -14.08 24.83
C ASN A 98 15.35 -12.86 25.77
N ARG A 99 15.32 -13.08 27.08
CA ARG A 99 15.44 -12.01 28.08
C ARG A 99 16.78 -11.29 28.01
N ALA A 100 17.84 -12.05 27.84
CA ALA A 100 19.20 -11.50 27.73
C ALA A 100 19.33 -10.62 26.46
N VAL A 101 18.78 -11.06 25.34
CA VAL A 101 18.79 -10.30 24.08
C VAL A 101 18.09 -8.96 24.27
N PHE A 102 16.88 -8.95 24.84
CA PHE A 102 16.16 -7.70 25.08
C PHE A 102 16.86 -6.80 26.09
N ALA A 103 17.39 -7.35 27.16
CA ALA A 103 18.14 -6.56 28.14
C ALA A 103 19.39 -5.92 27.51
N ILE A 104 20.20 -6.68 26.78
CA ILE A 104 21.38 -6.15 26.07
C ILE A 104 20.98 -5.11 25.03
N ALA A 105 19.97 -5.43 24.21
CA ALA A 105 19.53 -4.57 23.12
C ALA A 105 18.95 -3.23 23.61
N HIS A 106 18.42 -3.16 24.81
CA HIS A 106 17.84 -1.92 25.34
C HIS A 106 18.71 -1.21 26.37
N VAL A 107 19.46 -1.92 27.22
CA VAL A 107 20.31 -1.28 28.24
C VAL A 107 21.46 -0.51 27.59
N LEU A 108 22.22 -1.15 26.70
CA LEU A 108 23.40 -0.50 26.11
C LEU A 108 23.05 0.74 25.30
N PRO A 109 22.08 0.70 24.36
CA PRO A 109 21.67 1.91 23.65
C PRO A 109 21.05 2.98 24.56
N SER A 110 20.27 2.61 25.59
CA SER A 110 19.64 3.59 26.47
C SER A 110 20.68 4.40 27.25
N VAL A 111 21.77 3.77 27.69
CA VAL A 111 22.90 4.45 28.34
C VAL A 111 23.68 5.28 27.32
N ALA A 112 23.99 4.73 26.16
CA ALA A 112 24.75 5.44 25.13
C ALA A 112 24.09 6.74 24.67
N VAL A 113 22.77 6.77 24.54
CA VAL A 113 22.05 7.98 24.10
C VAL A 113 21.90 9.04 25.20
N THR A 114 22.25 8.77 26.43
CA THR A 114 22.22 9.78 27.52
C THR A 114 23.24 10.91 27.29
N SER A 115 24.28 10.65 26.50
CA SER A 115 25.27 11.67 26.09
C SER A 115 24.70 12.70 25.12
N ILE A 116 23.56 12.42 24.48
CA ILE A 116 22.89 13.38 23.59
C ILE A 116 22.20 14.43 24.46
N SER A 117 22.62 15.70 24.36
CA SER A 117 21.97 16.81 25.07
C SER A 117 20.50 16.91 24.65
N VAL A 118 19.65 17.21 25.62
CA VAL A 118 18.20 17.41 25.45
C VAL A 118 17.79 18.87 25.69
N ASP A 119 18.76 19.73 25.90
CA ASP A 119 18.55 21.17 26.13
C ASP A 119 18.04 21.86 24.87
N ASP A 120 18.47 21.34 23.72
CA ASP A 120 17.95 21.74 22.42
C ASP A 120 16.77 20.90 22.02
N TRP A 121 15.84 21.48 21.26
CA TRP A 121 14.65 20.80 20.74
C TRP A 121 14.99 19.55 19.86
N TRP A 122 16.19 19.47 19.29
CA TRP A 122 16.71 18.27 18.59
C TRP A 122 17.07 17.12 19.52
N GLY A 123 17.41 17.42 20.73
CA GLY A 123 17.97 16.45 21.66
C GLY A 123 17.02 15.26 21.86
N TRP A 124 15.74 15.50 22.13
CA TRP A 124 14.77 14.41 22.33
C TRP A 124 14.47 13.60 21.09
N PRO A 125 14.15 14.19 19.92
CA PRO A 125 14.00 13.42 18.68
C PRO A 125 15.24 12.65 18.29
N LEU A 126 16.41 13.25 18.35
CA LEU A 126 17.67 12.59 18.01
C LEU A 126 18.00 11.46 18.99
N ARG A 127 17.80 11.69 20.28
CA ARG A 127 17.98 10.69 21.33
C ARG A 127 17.05 9.50 21.14
N THR A 128 15.78 9.76 20.86
CA THR A 128 14.78 8.71 20.57
C THR A 128 15.13 7.94 19.31
N ALA A 129 15.48 8.64 18.22
CA ALA A 129 15.84 8.00 16.96
C ALA A 129 17.09 7.13 17.11
N SER A 130 18.13 7.66 17.72
CA SER A 130 19.39 6.92 17.97
C SER A 130 19.16 5.70 18.85
N TYR A 131 18.33 5.84 19.87
CA TYR A 131 17.97 4.72 20.74
C TYR A 131 17.20 3.64 19.98
N VAL A 132 16.13 4.00 19.28
CA VAL A 132 15.29 3.04 18.54
C VAL A 132 16.10 2.30 17.48
N VAL A 133 16.87 3.01 16.65
CA VAL A 133 17.67 2.39 15.60
C VAL A 133 18.71 1.42 16.16
N THR A 134 19.41 1.83 17.19
CA THR A 134 20.45 0.98 17.81
C THR A 134 19.86 -0.18 18.59
N ALA A 135 18.79 0.00 19.35
CA ALA A 135 18.15 -1.06 20.12
C ALA A 135 17.52 -2.12 19.21
N VAL A 136 16.72 -1.70 18.25
CA VAL A 136 16.08 -2.61 17.28
C VAL A 136 17.14 -3.30 16.41
N GLY A 137 18.12 -2.55 15.91
CA GLY A 137 19.22 -3.12 15.12
C GLY A 137 19.99 -4.19 15.89
N LEU A 138 20.35 -3.92 17.14
CA LEU A 138 21.06 -4.88 18.00
C LEU A 138 20.21 -6.12 18.32
N GLN A 139 18.93 -5.94 18.62
CA GLN A 139 17.99 -7.03 18.86
C GLN A 139 17.86 -7.96 17.66
N TYR A 140 17.67 -7.41 16.46
CA TYR A 140 17.56 -8.20 15.24
C TYR A 140 18.87 -8.89 14.88
N PHE A 141 20.00 -8.21 15.04
CA PHE A 141 21.32 -8.80 14.80
C PHE A 141 21.59 -9.98 15.75
N MET A 142 21.33 -9.82 17.03
CA MET A 142 21.49 -10.88 18.04
C MET A 142 20.58 -12.08 17.75
N THR A 143 19.34 -11.81 17.34
CA THR A 143 18.38 -12.86 16.93
C THR A 143 18.86 -13.59 15.67
N ALA A 144 19.29 -12.85 14.65
CA ALA A 144 19.80 -13.43 13.40
C ALA A 144 21.06 -14.27 13.65
N LEU A 145 21.94 -13.83 14.55
CA LEU A 145 23.16 -14.56 14.91
C LEU A 145 22.85 -15.95 15.46
N VAL A 146 21.87 -16.07 16.36
CA VAL A 146 21.49 -17.37 16.93
C VAL A 146 20.76 -18.25 15.93
N VAL A 147 19.83 -17.69 15.16
CA VAL A 147 19.10 -18.45 14.14
C VAL A 147 20.08 -18.96 13.07
N SER A 148 21.05 -18.15 12.66
CA SER A 148 22.08 -18.55 11.70
C SER A 148 22.95 -19.69 12.25
N PHE A 149 23.33 -19.61 13.52
CA PHE A 149 24.09 -20.67 14.17
C PHE A 149 23.33 -21.99 14.26
N VAL A 150 22.05 -21.93 14.65
CA VAL A 150 21.18 -23.11 14.73
C VAL A 150 20.89 -23.73 13.36
N ARG A 151 20.64 -22.89 12.34
CA ARG A 151 20.30 -23.32 10.98
C ARG A 151 21.52 -23.56 10.09
N ARG A 152 22.72 -23.25 10.55
CA ARG A 152 23.98 -23.27 9.77
C ARG A 152 23.89 -22.43 8.49
N THR A 153 23.27 -21.28 8.57
CA THR A 153 23.10 -20.31 7.46
C THR A 153 23.92 -19.05 7.75
N SER A 154 24.17 -18.22 6.74
CA SER A 154 24.81 -16.91 6.94
C SER A 154 23.92 -15.99 7.79
N VAL A 155 24.53 -15.19 8.67
CA VAL A 155 23.80 -14.16 9.46
C VAL A 155 23.07 -13.18 8.53
N TRP A 156 23.69 -12.78 7.44
CA TRP A 156 23.12 -11.88 6.46
C TRP A 156 21.92 -12.50 5.73
N THR A 157 22.02 -13.75 5.30
CA THR A 157 20.91 -14.50 4.73
C THR A 157 19.76 -14.60 5.70
N THR A 158 20.05 -14.91 6.97
CA THR A 158 19.02 -14.98 8.03
C THR A 158 18.36 -13.63 8.28
N LEU A 159 19.11 -12.55 8.31
CA LEU A 159 18.60 -11.20 8.56
C LEU A 159 17.68 -10.72 7.42
N PHE A 160 18.08 -10.91 6.16
CA PHE A 160 17.35 -10.36 5.01
C PHE A 160 16.26 -11.30 4.47
N GLU A 161 16.45 -12.63 4.54
CA GLU A 161 15.47 -13.58 4.00
C GLU A 161 14.45 -14.06 5.04
N ASN A 162 14.87 -14.33 6.29
CA ASN A 162 13.99 -14.87 7.31
C ASN A 162 13.30 -13.78 8.16
N VAL A 163 13.96 -12.66 8.43
CA VAL A 163 13.38 -11.55 9.17
C VAL A 163 12.63 -10.61 8.23
N GLY A 164 13.23 -10.30 7.09
CA GLY A 164 12.67 -9.45 6.06
C GLY A 164 12.67 -7.95 6.40
N LEU A 165 12.98 -7.14 5.41
CA LEU A 165 12.98 -5.68 5.53
C LEU A 165 11.62 -5.11 6.03
N PRO A 166 10.44 -5.61 5.58
CA PRO A 166 9.16 -5.12 6.07
C PRO A 166 8.97 -5.30 7.59
N THR A 167 9.45 -6.43 8.14
CA THR A 167 9.37 -6.70 9.58
C THR A 167 10.24 -5.76 10.38
N LEU A 168 11.48 -5.55 9.93
CA LEU A 168 12.41 -4.61 10.56
C LEU A 168 11.83 -3.18 10.55
N MET A 169 11.32 -2.73 9.41
CA MET A 169 10.71 -1.41 9.28
C MET A 169 9.46 -1.25 10.14
N ALA A 170 8.60 -2.26 10.20
CA ALA A 170 7.42 -2.25 11.07
C ALA A 170 7.80 -2.19 12.55
N THR A 171 8.86 -2.90 12.96
CA THR A 171 9.34 -2.87 14.34
C THR A 171 9.97 -1.53 14.69
N LEU A 172 10.78 -0.96 13.81
CA LEU A 172 11.35 0.38 13.98
C LEU A 172 10.25 1.41 14.21
N ALA A 173 9.26 1.41 13.38
CA ALA A 173 8.16 2.33 13.46
C ALA A 173 7.31 2.19 14.72
N LEU A 174 7.01 0.95 15.08
CA LEU A 174 6.28 0.68 16.32
C LEU A 174 7.11 1.14 17.53
N SER A 175 8.43 0.94 17.49
CA SER A 175 9.35 1.35 18.53
C SER A 175 9.45 2.87 18.68
N PHE A 176 9.32 3.65 17.59
CA PHE A 176 9.22 5.11 17.65
C PHE A 176 8.00 5.60 18.44
N SER A 177 6.90 4.84 18.45
CA SER A 177 5.73 5.17 19.30
C SER A 177 6.07 5.15 20.79
N GLY A 178 7.13 4.46 21.21
CA GLY A 178 7.65 4.48 22.57
C GLY A 178 8.22 5.84 22.98
N GLY A 179 8.83 6.57 22.03
CA GLY A 179 9.26 7.96 22.28
C GLY A 179 8.06 8.90 22.50
N ILE A 180 6.99 8.70 21.73
CA ILE A 180 5.73 9.45 21.91
C ILE A 180 5.11 9.11 23.26
N LEU A 181 5.09 7.84 23.64
CA LEU A 181 4.60 7.38 24.93
C LEU A 181 5.39 8.01 26.09
N PHE A 182 6.73 8.06 25.97
CA PHE A 182 7.59 8.71 26.95
C PHE A 182 7.23 10.20 27.10
N LEU A 183 7.07 10.93 26.00
CA LEU A 183 6.69 12.34 26.04
C LEU A 183 5.32 12.56 26.67
N LEU A 184 4.32 11.71 26.35
CA LEU A 184 3.00 11.76 26.96
C LEU A 184 3.03 11.54 28.48
N LEU A 185 3.89 10.64 28.97
CA LEU A 185 4.04 10.35 30.38
C LEU A 185 4.74 11.48 31.16
N GLN A 186 5.56 12.29 30.49
CA GLN A 186 6.23 13.46 31.10
C GLN A 186 5.43 14.76 31.07
N THR A 187 4.39 14.86 30.21
CA THR A 187 3.66 16.12 29.99
C THR A 187 2.68 16.45 31.13
N PRO A 188 2.75 17.60 31.81
CA PRO A 188 1.71 18.03 32.74
C PRO A 188 0.43 18.44 31.99
N PRO A 189 -0.79 18.33 32.61
CA PRO A 189 -1.01 17.81 33.94
C PRO A 189 -1.06 16.28 33.99
N PHE A 190 -0.28 15.73 34.90
CA PHE A 190 -0.43 14.38 35.38
C PHE A 190 -1.88 14.19 35.90
N PRO A 191 -2.76 13.35 35.30
CA PRO A 191 -2.59 12.00 34.83
C PRO A 191 -2.97 11.75 33.37
N VAL A 192 -3.14 12.76 32.52
CA VAL A 192 -3.68 12.63 31.15
C VAL A 192 -2.84 11.65 30.30
N GLY A 193 -1.52 11.70 30.40
CA GLY A 193 -0.64 10.79 29.68
C GLY A 193 -0.87 9.31 30.05
N TYR A 194 -1.15 9.01 31.32
CA TYR A 194 -1.41 7.64 31.80
C TYR A 194 -2.76 7.10 31.32
N VAL A 195 -3.73 7.99 31.11
CA VAL A 195 -5.07 7.62 30.59
C VAL A 195 -5.03 7.45 29.07
N MET A 196 -4.27 8.29 28.34
CA MET A 196 -4.19 8.24 26.87
C MET A 196 -3.26 7.14 26.36
N ALA A 197 -2.21 6.79 27.10
CA ALA A 197 -1.26 5.76 26.70
C ALA A 197 -1.88 4.36 26.49
N PRO A 198 -2.79 3.86 27.36
CA PRO A 198 -3.50 2.60 27.12
C PRO A 198 -4.36 2.64 25.86
N GLY A 199 -4.99 3.77 25.55
CA GLY A 199 -5.80 3.95 24.34
C GLY A 199 -4.95 3.82 23.06
N LEU A 200 -3.83 4.52 23.03
CA LEU A 200 -2.88 4.44 21.90
C LEU A 200 -2.31 3.01 21.74
N PHE A 201 -1.93 2.40 22.85
CA PHE A 201 -1.35 1.08 22.85
C PHE A 201 -2.39 -0.02 22.58
N GLY A 202 -3.59 0.09 23.16
CA GLY A 202 -4.72 -0.80 22.89
C GLY A 202 -5.16 -0.76 21.43
N PHE A 203 -5.17 0.42 20.82
CA PHE A 203 -5.43 0.58 19.40
C PHE A 203 -4.40 -0.13 18.53
N VAL A 204 -3.10 0.06 18.80
CA VAL A 204 -2.01 -0.62 18.09
C VAL A 204 -2.11 -2.14 18.22
N LEU A 205 -2.40 -2.65 19.43
CA LEU A 205 -2.57 -4.08 19.67
C LEU A 205 -3.82 -4.65 18.98
N ALA A 206 -4.96 -3.95 19.02
CA ALA A 206 -6.20 -4.39 18.39
C ALA A 206 -6.07 -4.46 16.87
N VAL A 207 -5.49 -3.43 16.27
CA VAL A 207 -5.23 -3.39 14.83
C VAL A 207 -4.34 -4.53 14.40
N ARG A 208 -3.25 -4.77 15.12
CA ARG A 208 -2.27 -5.80 14.78
C ARG A 208 -2.80 -7.21 14.98
N GLY A 209 -3.61 -7.45 16.01
CA GLY A 209 -4.27 -8.74 16.25
C GLY A 209 -5.19 -9.14 15.09
N ASN A 210 -6.02 -8.21 14.65
CA ASN A 210 -6.92 -8.41 13.53
C ASN A 210 -6.19 -8.67 12.19
N VAL A 211 -5.04 -8.03 11.96
CA VAL A 211 -4.22 -8.27 10.76
C VAL A 211 -3.66 -9.69 10.73
N ALA A 212 -3.12 -10.17 11.86
CA ALA A 212 -2.53 -11.51 11.92
C ALA A 212 -3.57 -12.63 11.74
N ASP A 213 -4.75 -12.47 12.37
CA ASP A 213 -5.81 -13.49 12.30
C ASP A 213 -6.39 -13.62 10.89
N ALA A 214 -6.49 -12.53 10.19
CA ALA A 214 -7.07 -12.56 8.86
C ALA A 214 -6.07 -13.00 7.78
N GLN A 215 -4.75 -12.73 7.93
CA GLN A 215 -3.74 -13.36 7.06
C GLN A 215 -3.79 -14.88 7.18
N ARG A 216 -3.91 -15.38 8.41
CA ARG A 216 -4.03 -16.81 8.68
C ARG A 216 -5.31 -17.41 8.10
N GLN A 217 -6.44 -16.68 8.17
CA GLN A 217 -7.70 -17.13 7.58
C GLN A 217 -7.63 -17.14 6.04
N GLY A 218 -6.96 -16.14 5.42
CA GLY A 218 -6.74 -16.13 3.97
C GLY A 218 -5.89 -17.31 3.50
N GLU A 219 -4.74 -17.54 4.14
CA GLU A 219 -3.86 -18.68 3.80
C GLU A 219 -4.54 -20.04 3.98
N LEU A 220 -5.34 -20.21 5.04
CA LEU A 220 -6.12 -21.43 5.26
C LEU A 220 -7.22 -21.64 4.22
N LYS A 221 -7.88 -20.54 3.80
CA LYS A 221 -8.90 -20.59 2.76
C LYS A 221 -8.30 -21.07 1.43
N ASP A 222 -7.21 -20.46 0.99
CA ASP A 222 -6.56 -20.79 -0.28
C ASP A 222 -6.05 -22.24 -0.27
N GLN A 223 -5.38 -22.66 0.79
CA GLN A 223 -4.92 -24.06 0.94
C GLN A 223 -6.05 -25.06 0.98
N THR A 224 -7.20 -24.71 1.57
CA THR A 224 -8.36 -25.59 1.65
C THR A 224 -9.04 -25.72 0.27
N LEU A 225 -9.12 -24.64 -0.49
CA LEU A 225 -9.67 -24.64 -1.84
C LEU A 225 -8.80 -25.46 -2.80
N ASP A 226 -7.47 -25.26 -2.73
CA ASP A 226 -6.52 -26.03 -3.53
C ASP A 226 -6.57 -27.53 -3.20
N LEU A 227 -6.69 -27.87 -1.92
CA LEU A 227 -6.81 -29.27 -1.48
C LEU A 227 -8.13 -29.91 -1.98
N ALA A 228 -9.22 -29.15 -1.94
CA ALA A 228 -10.52 -29.61 -2.44
C ALA A 228 -10.49 -29.86 -3.96
N ALA A 229 -9.89 -28.93 -4.72
CA ALA A 229 -9.72 -29.09 -6.16
C ALA A 229 -8.82 -30.29 -6.51
N GLN A 230 -7.69 -30.45 -5.82
CA GLN A 230 -6.78 -31.59 -6.01
C GLN A 230 -7.43 -32.93 -5.63
N ALA A 231 -8.23 -32.96 -4.55
CA ALA A 231 -8.95 -34.19 -4.17
C ALA A 231 -10.00 -34.61 -5.20
N LEU A 232 -10.65 -33.64 -5.84
CA LEU A 232 -11.59 -33.87 -6.92
C LEU A 232 -10.87 -34.37 -8.19
N ASP A 233 -9.80 -33.68 -8.60
CA ASP A 233 -8.99 -34.06 -9.75
C ASP A 233 -8.40 -35.47 -9.59
N ALA A 234 -8.04 -35.89 -8.38
CA ALA A 234 -7.51 -37.22 -8.09
C ALA A 234 -8.58 -38.35 -8.24
N ARG A 235 -9.87 -38.01 -8.10
CA ARG A 235 -10.99 -38.97 -8.28
C ARG A 235 -11.40 -39.12 -9.75
N ASP A 236 -11.35 -38.04 -10.53
CA ASP A 236 -11.66 -38.01 -11.95
C ASP A 236 -10.38 -38.27 -12.75
N ARG A 237 -10.23 -39.49 -13.30
CA ARG A 237 -9.04 -39.93 -14.05
C ARG A 237 -8.70 -39.04 -15.26
N TYR A 238 -9.60 -38.13 -15.64
CA TYR A 238 -9.46 -37.26 -16.82
C TYR A 238 -9.00 -35.85 -16.51
N THR A 239 -8.82 -35.47 -15.26
CA THR A 239 -8.74 -34.07 -14.84
C THR A 239 -7.47 -33.65 -14.09
N GLU A 240 -6.32 -34.35 -14.26
CA GLU A 240 -5.08 -33.93 -13.61
C GLU A 240 -4.75 -32.46 -13.94
N SER A 241 -4.84 -31.59 -12.93
CA SER A 241 -4.61 -30.13 -13.04
C SER A 241 -5.57 -29.36 -13.97
N HIS A 242 -6.67 -29.95 -14.41
CA HIS A 242 -7.68 -29.30 -15.25
C HIS A 242 -8.30 -28.08 -14.53
N SER A 243 -8.79 -28.26 -13.32
CA SER A 243 -9.42 -27.20 -12.53
C SER A 243 -8.51 -26.01 -12.32
N ILE A 244 -7.18 -26.24 -12.17
CA ILE A 244 -6.18 -25.17 -12.05
C ILE A 244 -6.03 -24.41 -13.36
N ARG A 245 -5.91 -25.10 -14.49
CA ARG A 245 -5.76 -24.47 -15.80
C ARG A 245 -7.00 -23.68 -16.20
N VAL A 246 -8.19 -24.23 -15.95
CA VAL A 246 -9.47 -23.51 -16.16
C VAL A 246 -9.54 -22.25 -15.31
N SER A 247 -9.18 -22.33 -14.03
CA SER A 247 -9.11 -21.18 -13.12
C SER A 247 -8.17 -20.08 -13.63
N GLU A 248 -6.96 -20.46 -14.06
CA GLU A 248 -5.98 -19.50 -14.60
C GLU A 248 -6.44 -18.83 -15.89
N LEU A 249 -6.98 -19.61 -16.83
CA LEU A 249 -7.47 -19.10 -18.09
C LEU A 249 -8.69 -18.19 -17.88
N ALA A 250 -9.65 -18.63 -17.06
CA ALA A 250 -10.84 -17.85 -16.75
C ALA A 250 -10.48 -16.50 -16.10
N GLY A 251 -9.48 -16.48 -15.23
CA GLY A 251 -8.94 -15.27 -14.67
C GLY A 251 -8.31 -14.34 -15.72
N LYS A 252 -7.51 -14.89 -16.66
CA LYS A 252 -6.93 -14.13 -17.77
C LYS A 252 -7.99 -13.54 -18.70
N LEU A 253 -9.05 -14.30 -18.99
CA LEU A 253 -10.18 -13.80 -19.77
C LEU A 253 -10.92 -12.68 -19.06
N GLY A 254 -11.10 -12.79 -17.74
CA GLY A 254 -11.66 -11.72 -16.91
C GLY A 254 -10.82 -10.45 -16.95
N GLU A 255 -9.50 -10.57 -16.86
CA GLU A 255 -8.57 -9.43 -16.97
C GLU A 255 -8.63 -8.78 -18.36
N GLN A 256 -8.69 -9.59 -19.43
CA GLN A 256 -8.79 -9.10 -20.80
C GLN A 256 -10.12 -8.39 -21.07
N LEU A 257 -11.18 -8.81 -20.40
CA LEU A 257 -12.51 -8.18 -20.42
C LEU A 257 -12.62 -6.96 -19.48
N GLU A 258 -11.48 -6.50 -18.92
CA GLU A 258 -11.40 -5.36 -18.02
C GLU A 258 -12.28 -5.49 -16.76
N LEU A 259 -12.48 -6.72 -16.26
CA LEU A 259 -13.19 -6.96 -15.01
C LEU A 259 -12.34 -6.52 -13.80
N GLY A 260 -13.02 -6.18 -12.70
CA GLY A 260 -12.34 -5.83 -11.45
C GLY A 260 -11.60 -7.02 -10.82
N ASP A 261 -10.55 -6.74 -10.01
CA ASP A 261 -9.74 -7.78 -9.34
C ASP A 261 -10.59 -8.76 -8.54
N ARG A 262 -11.66 -8.27 -7.87
CA ARG A 262 -12.59 -9.10 -7.12
C ARG A 262 -13.40 -10.04 -8.04
N GLU A 263 -13.85 -9.56 -9.17
CA GLU A 263 -14.61 -10.36 -10.14
C GLU A 263 -13.70 -11.43 -10.75
N CYS A 264 -12.47 -11.05 -11.12
CA CYS A 264 -11.47 -11.99 -11.60
C CYS A 264 -11.17 -13.09 -10.56
N GLU A 265 -11.09 -12.73 -9.27
CA GLU A 265 -10.86 -13.66 -8.18
C GLU A 265 -12.05 -14.59 -7.95
N LEU A 266 -13.29 -14.07 -8.03
CA LEU A 266 -14.50 -14.89 -7.98
C LEU A 266 -14.54 -15.90 -9.14
N ILE A 267 -14.16 -15.46 -10.34
CA ILE A 267 -14.12 -16.31 -11.53
C ILE A 267 -13.02 -17.36 -11.40
N ARG A 268 -11.82 -17.02 -10.88
CA ARG A 268 -10.77 -18.00 -10.60
C ARG A 268 -11.23 -19.04 -9.59
N THR A 269 -11.83 -18.60 -8.48
CA THR A 269 -12.38 -19.49 -7.46
C THR A 269 -13.46 -20.39 -8.05
N ALA A 270 -14.34 -19.86 -8.88
CA ALA A 270 -15.35 -20.64 -9.58
C ALA A 270 -14.72 -21.67 -10.54
N GLY A 271 -13.66 -21.29 -11.27
CA GLY A 271 -12.90 -22.19 -12.13
C GLY A 271 -12.25 -23.35 -11.38
N SER A 272 -11.71 -23.10 -10.18
CA SER A 272 -11.15 -24.16 -9.33
C SER A 272 -12.21 -25.13 -8.79
N LEU A 273 -13.46 -24.68 -8.66
CA LEU A 273 -14.54 -25.43 -8.00
C LEU A 273 -15.69 -25.82 -8.95
N HIS A 274 -15.61 -25.51 -10.27
CA HIS A 274 -16.74 -25.68 -11.19
C HIS A 274 -17.26 -27.11 -11.23
N ASP A 275 -16.36 -28.05 -11.12
CA ASP A 275 -16.63 -29.48 -11.17
C ASP A 275 -16.89 -30.16 -9.78
N LEU A 276 -16.90 -29.36 -8.68
CA LEU A 276 -17.03 -29.90 -7.32
C LEU A 276 -18.22 -30.85 -7.16
N GLY A 277 -19.32 -30.64 -7.88
CA GLY A 277 -20.50 -31.47 -7.82
C GLY A 277 -20.33 -32.88 -8.41
N LYS A 278 -19.27 -33.16 -9.15
CA LYS A 278 -18.91 -34.50 -9.60
C LYS A 278 -18.70 -35.49 -8.44
N ILE A 279 -18.48 -34.95 -7.22
CA ILE A 279 -18.40 -35.77 -6.01
C ILE A 279 -19.71 -36.55 -5.75
N GLY A 280 -20.84 -36.03 -6.24
CA GLY A 280 -22.15 -36.67 -6.18
C GLY A 280 -22.41 -37.66 -7.30
N VAL A 281 -21.52 -37.79 -8.30
CA VAL A 281 -21.68 -38.74 -9.41
C VAL A 281 -21.01 -40.06 -9.04
N ARG A 282 -21.66 -41.16 -9.36
CA ARG A 282 -21.14 -42.54 -9.10
C ARG A 282 -19.91 -42.81 -9.97
N ASP A 283 -18.93 -43.54 -9.41
CA ASP A 283 -17.65 -43.84 -10.10
C ASP A 283 -17.83 -44.67 -11.39
N ASP A 284 -18.85 -45.54 -11.45
CA ASP A 284 -19.15 -46.31 -12.64
C ASP A 284 -19.65 -45.45 -13.83
N ILE A 285 -20.25 -44.29 -13.54
CA ILE A 285 -20.65 -43.30 -14.53
C ILE A 285 -19.48 -42.34 -14.81
N LEU A 286 -18.88 -41.79 -13.75
CA LEU A 286 -17.81 -40.80 -13.86
C LEU A 286 -16.60 -41.33 -14.65
N ASN A 287 -16.18 -42.55 -14.36
CA ASN A 287 -15.00 -43.20 -14.96
C ASN A 287 -15.33 -44.26 -16.03
N LYS A 288 -16.52 -44.21 -16.63
CA LYS A 288 -16.95 -45.16 -17.65
C LYS A 288 -16.07 -45.10 -18.89
N PRO A 289 -15.45 -46.21 -19.32
CA PRO A 289 -14.71 -46.25 -20.56
C PRO A 289 -15.67 -46.37 -21.78
N GLY A 290 -16.17 -45.25 -22.25
CA GLY A 290 -17.07 -45.20 -23.41
C GLY A 290 -18.17 -44.12 -23.25
N PRO A 291 -19.06 -43.97 -24.25
CA PRO A 291 -20.11 -42.96 -24.20
C PRO A 291 -21.12 -43.28 -23.09
N LEU A 292 -21.62 -42.24 -22.43
CA LEU A 292 -22.69 -42.33 -21.44
C LEU A 292 -24.03 -42.60 -22.15
N THR A 293 -24.92 -43.39 -21.51
CA THR A 293 -26.33 -43.50 -21.91
C THR A 293 -27.07 -42.20 -21.54
N GLU A 294 -28.32 -42.04 -22.04
CA GLU A 294 -29.09 -40.84 -21.71
C GLU A 294 -29.40 -40.74 -20.20
N GLU A 295 -29.68 -41.86 -19.55
CA GLU A 295 -29.93 -41.94 -18.11
C GLU A 295 -28.66 -41.60 -17.32
N GLU A 296 -27.48 -42.02 -17.78
CA GLU A 296 -26.20 -41.65 -17.19
C GLU A 296 -25.89 -40.19 -17.43
N TRP A 297 -26.25 -39.64 -18.58
CA TRP A 297 -26.15 -38.22 -18.87
C TRP A 297 -27.04 -37.38 -17.98
N GLU A 298 -28.25 -37.79 -17.65
CA GLU A 298 -29.09 -37.09 -16.69
C GLU A 298 -28.44 -36.97 -15.32
N VAL A 299 -27.77 -38.04 -14.87
CA VAL A 299 -27.00 -38.00 -13.61
C VAL A 299 -25.81 -37.05 -13.71
N MET A 300 -25.07 -37.09 -14.82
CA MET A 300 -23.90 -36.21 -15.03
C MET A 300 -24.30 -34.73 -15.11
N ARG A 301 -25.41 -34.39 -15.79
CA ARG A 301 -25.91 -33.01 -15.92
C ARG A 301 -26.31 -32.36 -14.61
N ARG A 302 -26.46 -33.15 -13.52
CA ARG A 302 -26.78 -32.60 -12.18
C ARG A 302 -25.60 -32.10 -11.38
N HIS A 303 -24.34 -32.34 -11.82
CA HIS A 303 -23.17 -31.90 -11.05
C HIS A 303 -23.08 -30.37 -10.86
N PRO A 304 -23.49 -29.48 -11.80
CA PRO A 304 -23.42 -28.04 -11.56
C PRO A 304 -24.35 -27.61 -10.42
N ASP A 305 -25.54 -28.20 -10.32
CA ASP A 305 -26.49 -27.95 -9.24
C ASP A 305 -25.93 -28.44 -7.90
N ILE A 306 -25.45 -29.68 -7.85
CA ILE A 306 -24.86 -30.26 -6.64
C ILE A 306 -23.68 -29.43 -6.16
N GLY A 307 -22.77 -29.05 -7.06
CA GLY A 307 -21.61 -28.23 -6.73
C GLY A 307 -22.01 -26.86 -6.22
N ALA A 308 -22.94 -26.19 -6.88
CA ALA A 308 -23.43 -24.87 -6.47
C ALA A 308 -24.14 -24.94 -5.10
N ASP A 309 -24.94 -25.97 -4.83
CA ASP A 309 -25.60 -26.14 -3.54
C ASP A 309 -24.61 -26.40 -2.40
N MET A 310 -23.54 -27.15 -2.65
CA MET A 310 -22.44 -27.32 -1.69
C MET A 310 -21.75 -26.03 -1.39
N ILE A 311 -21.41 -25.25 -2.42
CA ILE A 311 -20.71 -23.95 -2.31
C ILE A 311 -21.58 -22.91 -1.60
N ALA A 312 -22.88 -22.88 -1.89
CA ALA A 312 -23.82 -21.90 -1.30
C ALA A 312 -23.99 -22.04 0.22
N GLN A 313 -23.69 -23.21 0.79
CA GLN A 313 -23.71 -23.42 2.25
C GLN A 313 -22.63 -22.62 2.98
N HIS A 314 -21.59 -22.17 2.27
CA HIS A 314 -20.51 -21.36 2.80
C HIS A 314 -20.70 -19.89 2.44
N SER A 315 -21.03 -19.05 3.42
CA SER A 315 -21.30 -17.62 3.20
C SER A 315 -20.16 -16.88 2.47
N ALA A 316 -18.91 -17.28 2.68
CA ALA A 316 -17.74 -16.70 2.02
C ALA A 316 -17.64 -17.06 0.53
N LEU A 317 -18.31 -18.11 0.08
CA LEU A 317 -18.30 -18.61 -1.29
C LEU A 317 -19.66 -18.47 -2.01
N ALA A 318 -20.66 -17.91 -1.33
CA ALA A 318 -22.01 -17.83 -1.85
C ALA A 318 -22.11 -17.11 -3.21
N GLU A 319 -21.24 -16.11 -3.45
CA GLU A 319 -21.17 -15.39 -4.73
C GLU A 319 -20.58 -16.24 -5.88
N VAL A 320 -19.87 -17.32 -5.56
CA VAL A 320 -19.28 -18.27 -6.53
C VAL A 320 -20.34 -19.26 -7.03
N ALA A 321 -21.30 -19.61 -6.19
CA ALA A 321 -22.29 -20.65 -6.49
C ALA A 321 -23.08 -20.43 -7.79
N PRO A 322 -23.57 -19.22 -8.13
CA PRO A 322 -24.25 -18.97 -9.41
C PRO A 322 -23.34 -19.19 -10.62
N LEU A 323 -22.03 -18.91 -10.51
CA LEU A 323 -21.07 -19.11 -11.60
C LEU A 323 -20.87 -20.60 -11.87
N VAL A 324 -20.74 -21.38 -10.79
CA VAL A 324 -20.60 -22.86 -10.87
C VAL A 324 -21.91 -23.50 -11.35
N ARG A 325 -23.07 -23.02 -10.91
CA ARG A 325 -24.37 -23.58 -11.35
C ARG A 325 -24.57 -23.49 -12.84
N HIS A 326 -24.14 -22.39 -13.46
CA HIS A 326 -24.48 -22.05 -14.83
C HIS A 326 -23.29 -22.16 -15.81
N HIS A 327 -22.19 -22.82 -15.46
CA HIS A 327 -21.01 -22.92 -16.32
C HIS A 327 -21.20 -23.80 -17.55
N HIS A 328 -22.24 -24.60 -17.61
CA HIS A 328 -22.63 -25.40 -18.78
C HIS A 328 -23.84 -24.82 -19.52
N GLU A 329 -24.26 -23.58 -19.17
CA GLU A 329 -25.25 -22.88 -20.01
C GLU A 329 -24.61 -22.44 -21.33
N ARG A 330 -25.43 -22.45 -22.39
CA ARG A 330 -25.01 -22.02 -23.72
C ARG A 330 -25.68 -20.72 -24.10
N TRP A 331 -24.98 -19.91 -24.84
CA TRP A 331 -25.46 -18.60 -25.27
C TRP A 331 -26.82 -18.62 -25.94
N ASP A 332 -27.10 -19.67 -26.76
CA ASP A 332 -28.37 -19.86 -27.48
C ASP A 332 -29.51 -20.43 -26.57
N GLY A 333 -29.23 -20.82 -25.35
CA GLY A 333 -30.18 -21.43 -24.40
C GLY A 333 -30.29 -22.95 -24.50
N SER A 334 -29.44 -23.61 -25.31
CA SER A 334 -29.41 -25.07 -25.42
C SER A 334 -28.62 -25.76 -24.32
N GLY A 335 -28.12 -25.00 -23.34
CA GLY A 335 -27.33 -25.49 -22.22
C GLY A 335 -28.16 -26.03 -21.06
N TYR A 336 -27.50 -26.33 -19.96
CA TYR A 336 -28.12 -26.87 -18.72
C TYR A 336 -27.44 -26.21 -17.50
N PRO A 337 -28.06 -26.21 -16.31
CA PRO A 337 -29.29 -26.90 -15.92
C PRO A 337 -30.57 -26.08 -16.19
N ALA A 338 -30.53 -24.78 -16.33
CA ALA A 338 -31.71 -23.92 -16.38
C ALA A 338 -32.13 -23.51 -17.83
N GLY A 339 -31.28 -23.73 -18.83
CA GLY A 339 -31.51 -23.33 -20.20
C GLY A 339 -31.52 -21.81 -20.36
N LEU A 340 -30.67 -21.09 -19.60
CA LEU A 340 -30.53 -19.64 -19.66
C LEU A 340 -29.97 -19.24 -21.02
N LYS A 341 -30.43 -18.06 -21.54
CA LYS A 341 -30.03 -17.58 -22.85
C LYS A 341 -29.42 -16.15 -22.77
N GLY A 342 -28.34 -15.94 -23.50
CA GLY A 342 -27.73 -14.63 -23.70
C GLY A 342 -27.30 -14.00 -22.37
N ASP A 343 -27.64 -12.73 -22.19
CA ASP A 343 -27.23 -11.93 -21.03
C ASP A 343 -27.85 -12.35 -19.68
N VAL A 344 -28.82 -13.27 -19.68
CA VAL A 344 -29.39 -13.84 -18.45
C VAL A 344 -28.41 -14.81 -17.80
N ILE A 345 -27.48 -15.41 -18.57
CA ILE A 345 -26.41 -16.25 -18.02
C ILE A 345 -25.45 -15.37 -17.22
N PRO A 346 -25.11 -15.69 -15.97
CA PRO A 346 -24.12 -14.94 -15.19
C PRO A 346 -22.82 -14.77 -15.97
N PHE A 347 -22.27 -13.55 -16.02
CA PHE A 347 -21.13 -13.25 -16.90
C PHE A 347 -19.91 -14.13 -16.61
N GLY A 348 -19.58 -14.37 -15.34
CA GLY A 348 -18.51 -15.29 -14.96
C GLY A 348 -18.74 -16.73 -15.40
N ALA A 349 -20.00 -17.19 -15.48
CA ALA A 349 -20.33 -18.51 -15.99
C ALA A 349 -20.07 -18.62 -17.49
N ARG A 350 -20.34 -17.56 -18.29
CA ARG A 350 -19.99 -17.47 -19.70
C ARG A 350 -18.49 -17.60 -19.92
N ILE A 351 -17.68 -16.96 -19.06
CA ILE A 351 -16.21 -17.04 -19.08
C ILE A 351 -15.76 -18.46 -18.74
N LEU A 352 -16.35 -19.09 -17.73
CA LEU A 352 -16.05 -20.47 -17.36
C LEU A 352 -16.37 -21.45 -18.49
N ALA A 353 -17.52 -21.31 -19.16
CA ALA A 353 -17.91 -22.16 -20.28
C ALA A 353 -16.87 -22.17 -21.43
N VAL A 354 -16.30 -20.99 -21.73
CA VAL A 354 -15.23 -20.86 -22.73
C VAL A 354 -13.92 -21.44 -22.22
N ALA A 355 -13.52 -21.15 -20.98
CA ALA A 355 -12.26 -21.62 -20.40
C ALA A 355 -12.22 -23.14 -20.23
N ASP A 356 -13.31 -23.75 -19.71
CA ASP A 356 -13.47 -25.20 -19.57
C ASP A 356 -13.43 -25.89 -20.93
N SER A 357 -14.21 -25.40 -21.89
CA SER A 357 -14.23 -25.96 -23.24
C SER A 357 -12.86 -25.88 -23.91
N PHE A 358 -12.16 -24.77 -23.78
CA PHE A 358 -10.83 -24.61 -24.34
C PHE A 358 -9.82 -25.58 -23.74
N ASP A 359 -9.77 -25.71 -22.40
CA ASP A 359 -8.89 -26.69 -21.74
C ASP A 359 -9.28 -28.12 -22.11
N THR A 360 -10.58 -28.39 -22.26
CA THR A 360 -11.09 -29.69 -22.67
C THR A 360 -10.58 -30.14 -24.04
N ILE A 361 -10.42 -29.21 -24.99
CA ILE A 361 -10.00 -29.54 -26.37
C ILE A 361 -8.50 -29.41 -26.59
N THR A 362 -7.78 -28.62 -25.83
CA THR A 362 -6.35 -28.35 -25.97
C THR A 362 -5.49 -28.99 -24.86
N GLY A 363 -6.06 -29.31 -23.71
CA GLY A 363 -5.36 -29.85 -22.55
C GLY A 363 -4.95 -31.34 -22.75
N PRO A 364 -3.88 -31.78 -22.04
CA PRO A 364 -3.40 -33.17 -22.12
C PRO A 364 -4.45 -34.14 -21.59
N ARG A 365 -4.82 -35.14 -22.38
CA ARG A 365 -5.70 -36.25 -22.02
C ARG A 365 -5.11 -37.59 -22.37
N LEU A 366 -5.19 -38.55 -21.47
CA LEU A 366 -4.57 -39.87 -21.56
C LEU A 366 -5.02 -40.73 -22.76
N TYR A 367 -6.16 -40.39 -23.40
CA TYR A 367 -6.76 -41.23 -24.42
C TYR A 367 -7.04 -40.54 -25.79
N ARG A 368 -6.63 -39.28 -25.97
CA ARG A 368 -6.81 -38.58 -27.24
C ARG A 368 -5.54 -38.65 -28.06
N GLN A 369 -5.57 -39.32 -29.22
CA GLN A 369 -4.41 -39.47 -30.11
C GLN A 369 -4.03 -38.17 -30.86
N SER A 370 -4.89 -37.17 -30.90
CA SER A 370 -4.57 -35.85 -31.46
C SER A 370 -5.18 -34.75 -30.60
N LEU A 371 -4.33 -33.98 -29.93
CA LEU A 371 -4.71 -32.71 -29.26
C LEU A 371 -4.74 -31.59 -30.30
N MET A 372 -5.73 -30.69 -30.20
CA MET A 372 -5.70 -29.45 -30.96
C MET A 372 -4.61 -28.54 -30.41
N THR A 373 -3.91 -27.87 -31.30
CA THR A 373 -3.03 -26.75 -30.91
C THR A 373 -3.88 -25.66 -30.27
N PRO A 374 -3.31 -24.77 -29.43
CA PRO A 374 -4.05 -23.65 -28.86
C PRO A 374 -4.78 -22.82 -29.93
N ILE A 375 -4.15 -22.58 -31.09
CA ILE A 375 -4.76 -21.80 -32.18
C ILE A 375 -5.95 -22.55 -32.79
N GLU A 376 -5.82 -23.86 -33.04
CA GLU A 376 -6.96 -24.68 -33.54
C GLU A 376 -8.10 -24.71 -32.54
N GLY A 377 -7.80 -24.75 -31.23
CA GLY A 377 -8.78 -24.69 -30.15
C GLY A 377 -9.55 -23.37 -30.13
N VAL A 378 -8.84 -22.23 -30.28
CA VAL A 378 -9.47 -20.92 -30.40
C VAL A 378 -10.37 -20.85 -31.63
N GLU A 379 -9.94 -21.38 -32.77
CA GLU A 379 -10.71 -21.37 -34.00
C GLU A 379 -11.95 -22.31 -33.89
N ASP A 380 -11.87 -23.45 -33.20
CA ASP A 380 -13.02 -24.32 -32.96
C ASP A 380 -14.08 -23.64 -32.09
N ILE A 381 -13.65 -22.98 -30.98
CA ILE A 381 -14.54 -22.18 -30.13
C ILE A 381 -15.14 -21.00 -30.92
N SER A 382 -14.34 -20.34 -31.75
CA SER A 382 -14.78 -19.20 -32.58
C SER A 382 -15.90 -19.57 -33.54
N ARG A 383 -15.88 -20.77 -34.10
CA ARG A 383 -16.97 -21.27 -34.98
C ARG A 383 -18.29 -21.43 -34.28
N ARG A 384 -18.28 -21.55 -32.94
CA ARG A 384 -19.46 -21.73 -32.09
C ARG A 384 -19.83 -20.45 -31.31
N ALA A 385 -19.15 -19.33 -31.61
CA ALA A 385 -19.51 -18.04 -31.08
C ALA A 385 -20.94 -17.67 -31.50
N ASP A 386 -21.69 -16.96 -30.65
CA ASP A 386 -23.10 -16.59 -30.82
C ASP A 386 -24.11 -17.79 -30.79
N HIS A 387 -23.62 -19.01 -30.74
CA HIS A 387 -24.42 -20.22 -30.48
C HIS A 387 -24.16 -20.78 -29.07
N TRP A 388 -22.97 -21.32 -28.86
CA TRP A 388 -22.65 -21.90 -27.55
C TRP A 388 -21.98 -20.92 -26.60
N TYR A 389 -21.22 -19.97 -27.13
CA TYR A 389 -20.39 -19.06 -26.37
C TYR A 389 -20.73 -17.61 -26.64
N ASP A 390 -20.59 -16.77 -25.58
CA ASP A 390 -20.69 -15.32 -25.66
C ASP A 390 -19.60 -14.78 -26.62
N PRO A 391 -19.97 -14.07 -27.70
CA PRO A 391 -19.02 -13.55 -28.67
C PRO A 391 -17.94 -12.64 -28.04
N ASN A 392 -18.28 -11.88 -26.98
CA ASN A 392 -17.32 -11.01 -26.31
C ASN A 392 -16.26 -11.81 -25.54
N VAL A 393 -16.64 -12.93 -24.95
CA VAL A 393 -15.70 -13.82 -24.24
C VAL A 393 -14.83 -14.58 -25.24
N VAL A 394 -15.38 -14.96 -26.39
CA VAL A 394 -14.61 -15.57 -27.49
C VAL A 394 -13.60 -14.58 -28.06
N ASP A 395 -13.97 -13.31 -28.24
CA ASP A 395 -13.03 -12.26 -28.69
C ASP A 395 -11.90 -12.05 -27.66
N ALA A 396 -12.21 -12.08 -26.36
CA ALA A 396 -11.18 -12.06 -25.32
C ALA A 396 -10.23 -13.26 -25.40
N LEU A 397 -10.75 -14.46 -25.68
CA LEU A 397 -9.91 -15.65 -25.87
C LEU A 397 -9.01 -15.51 -27.10
N ARG A 398 -9.54 -14.98 -28.22
CA ARG A 398 -8.77 -14.69 -29.45
C ARG A 398 -7.64 -13.69 -29.16
N ASP A 399 -7.93 -12.62 -28.43
CA ASP A 399 -6.97 -11.59 -28.08
C ASP A 399 -5.84 -12.10 -27.18
N VAL A 400 -6.18 -12.92 -26.18
CA VAL A 400 -5.18 -13.63 -25.34
C VAL A 400 -4.19 -14.46 -26.17
N HIS A 401 -4.64 -14.98 -27.34
CA HIS A 401 -3.81 -15.77 -28.25
C HIS A 401 -3.29 -14.98 -29.46
N GLY A 402 -3.42 -13.66 -29.46
CA GLY A 402 -2.90 -12.76 -30.51
C GLY A 402 -3.66 -12.83 -31.85
N LEU A 403 -4.90 -13.32 -31.83
CA LEU A 403 -5.77 -13.41 -33.01
C LEU A 403 -6.69 -12.19 -33.09
N LYS A 404 -7.04 -11.78 -34.34
CA LYS A 404 -7.98 -10.68 -34.58
C LYS A 404 -9.38 -11.00 -34.04
N PRO A 405 -10.14 -10.00 -33.55
CA PRO A 405 -11.52 -10.18 -33.13
C PRO A 405 -12.40 -10.70 -34.29
N LEU A 406 -13.51 -11.35 -33.92
CA LEU A 406 -14.46 -11.85 -34.91
C LEU A 406 -15.21 -10.69 -35.59
N GLU A 407 -15.37 -10.73 -36.90
CA GLU A 407 -16.25 -9.83 -37.66
C GLU A 407 -17.69 -10.33 -37.54
N LEU A 408 -18.39 -10.06 -36.44
CA LEU A 408 -19.79 -10.43 -36.26
C LEU A 408 -20.70 -9.22 -36.53
N ALA A 409 -21.75 -9.45 -37.32
CA ALA A 409 -22.68 -8.42 -37.78
C ALA A 409 -23.59 -7.84 -36.69
N ASN A 410 -23.78 -8.53 -35.58
CA ASN A 410 -24.63 -8.14 -34.45
C ASN A 410 -23.84 -8.11 -33.17
N ARG A 411 -23.02 -7.08 -32.97
CA ARG A 411 -22.50 -6.78 -31.62
C ARG A 411 -23.61 -6.14 -30.82
N SER A 412 -24.05 -6.76 -29.74
CA SER A 412 -24.80 -6.09 -28.68
C SER A 412 -24.04 -4.83 -28.26
N GLU A 413 -24.73 -3.72 -28.08
CA GLU A 413 -24.14 -2.41 -27.82
C GLU A 413 -23.20 -2.51 -26.60
N VAL A 414 -21.89 -2.44 -26.87
CA VAL A 414 -20.90 -2.08 -25.83
C VAL A 414 -21.39 -0.78 -25.19
N PRO A 415 -21.52 -0.65 -23.89
CA PRO A 415 -22.10 0.52 -23.25
C PRO A 415 -21.40 1.78 -23.76
N ARG A 416 -22.15 2.63 -24.50
CA ARG A 416 -21.68 3.92 -25.01
C ARG A 416 -20.96 4.68 -23.89
N ARG A 417 -19.86 5.34 -24.24
CA ARG A 417 -19.07 6.24 -23.38
C ARG A 417 -19.97 7.01 -22.41
N ILE A 418 -20.07 6.53 -21.18
CA ILE A 418 -20.79 7.24 -20.13
C ILE A 418 -19.94 8.45 -19.75
N THR A 419 -20.45 9.66 -19.87
CA THR A 419 -19.74 10.87 -19.43
C THR A 419 -19.56 10.83 -17.90
N SER A 420 -18.48 11.42 -17.38
CA SER A 420 -18.17 11.47 -15.94
C SER A 420 -19.35 12.00 -15.10
N LEU A 421 -20.13 12.96 -15.63
CA LEU A 421 -21.34 13.48 -14.98
C LEU A 421 -22.48 12.45 -14.88
N ARG A 422 -22.60 11.53 -15.83
CA ARG A 422 -23.59 10.44 -15.75
C ARG A 422 -23.21 9.44 -14.64
N VAL A 423 -21.94 9.18 -14.41
CA VAL A 423 -21.49 8.31 -13.31
C VAL A 423 -21.99 8.87 -11.97
N LEU A 424 -21.87 10.17 -11.75
CA LEU A 424 -22.32 10.82 -10.52
C LEU A 424 -23.84 10.72 -10.34
N ARG A 425 -24.61 11.01 -11.38
CA ARG A 425 -26.08 10.98 -11.32
C ARG A 425 -26.64 9.57 -11.16
N ALA A 426 -26.01 8.60 -11.80
CA ALA A 426 -26.44 7.21 -11.76
C ALA A 426 -26.08 6.49 -10.42
N ASN A 427 -25.08 7.00 -9.67
CA ASN A 427 -24.58 6.36 -8.47
C ASN A 427 -24.59 7.34 -7.28
N PRO A 428 -25.72 7.56 -6.62
CA PRO A 428 -25.87 8.59 -5.57
C PRO A 428 -24.96 8.35 -4.36
N TRP A 429 -24.73 7.10 -3.97
CA TRP A 429 -23.85 6.77 -2.86
C TRP A 429 -22.37 6.98 -3.18
N PHE A 430 -21.97 6.78 -4.43
CA PHE A 430 -20.64 7.17 -4.91
C PHE A 430 -20.49 8.70 -4.89
N SER A 431 -21.51 9.44 -5.31
CA SER A 431 -21.50 10.90 -5.27
C SER A 431 -21.40 11.43 -3.83
N SER A 432 -22.11 10.81 -2.87
CA SER A 432 -21.99 11.13 -1.45
C SER A 432 -20.58 10.85 -0.91
N LEU A 433 -19.99 9.70 -1.24
CA LEU A 433 -18.62 9.39 -0.85
C LEU A 433 -17.63 10.40 -1.46
N LEU A 434 -17.78 10.72 -2.73
CA LEU A 434 -16.92 11.67 -3.42
C LEU A 434 -17.03 13.08 -2.83
N THR A 435 -18.24 13.51 -2.43
CA THR A 435 -18.47 14.77 -1.73
C THR A 435 -17.79 14.78 -0.38
N ALA A 436 -17.91 13.71 0.40
CA ALA A 436 -17.23 13.58 1.69
C ALA A 436 -15.69 13.67 1.53
N ILE A 437 -15.14 12.98 0.53
CA ILE A 437 -13.72 13.04 0.22
C ILE A 437 -13.31 14.46 -0.20
N GLY A 438 -14.10 15.11 -1.04
CA GLY A 438 -13.85 16.49 -1.46
C GLY A 438 -13.81 17.46 -0.28
N ILE A 439 -14.77 17.39 0.63
CA ILE A 439 -14.84 18.24 1.82
C ILE A 439 -13.62 17.99 2.71
N SER A 440 -13.29 16.73 3.01
CA SER A 440 -12.09 16.37 3.78
C SER A 440 -10.80 16.85 3.11
N SER A 441 -10.73 16.79 1.78
CA SER A 441 -9.56 17.24 1.00
C SER A 441 -9.42 18.77 0.91
N ILE A 442 -10.49 19.55 1.20
CA ILE A 442 -10.39 20.99 1.42
C ILE A 442 -9.69 21.29 2.74
N GLY A 443 -9.92 20.47 3.75
CA GLY A 443 -9.37 20.65 5.08
C GLY A 443 -7.87 20.33 5.17
N ASP A 444 -7.42 19.24 4.53
CA ASP A 444 -6.02 18.82 4.62
C ASP A 444 -4.99 19.97 4.36
N PRO A 445 -5.13 20.85 3.33
CA PRO A 445 -4.30 22.03 3.14
C PRO A 445 -4.35 23.04 4.29
N LEU A 446 -5.50 23.20 4.97
CA LEU A 446 -5.61 24.13 6.10
C LEU A 446 -4.67 23.70 7.23
N THR A 447 -4.70 22.43 7.60
CA THR A 447 -3.79 21.87 8.61
C THR A 447 -2.34 21.89 8.12
N GLN A 448 -2.05 21.62 6.85
CA GLN A 448 -0.71 21.70 6.28
C GLN A 448 -0.14 23.11 6.43
N VAL A 449 -0.87 24.13 6.00
CA VAL A 449 -0.46 25.55 6.14
C VAL A 449 -0.27 25.90 7.61
N ALA A 450 -1.24 25.58 8.47
CA ALA A 450 -1.18 25.90 9.89
C ALA A 450 0.06 25.31 10.58
N THR A 451 0.34 24.04 10.31
CA THR A 451 1.46 23.34 10.94
C THR A 451 2.81 23.82 10.44
N LEU A 452 2.95 24.02 9.11
CA LEU A 452 4.21 24.47 8.53
C LEU A 452 4.53 25.92 8.91
N VAL A 453 3.53 26.80 8.89
CA VAL A 453 3.68 28.20 9.32
C VAL A 453 4.03 28.25 10.81
N LEU A 454 3.34 27.48 11.66
CA LEU A 454 3.66 27.39 13.09
C LEU A 454 5.10 26.95 13.33
N ILE A 455 5.53 25.85 12.71
CA ILE A 455 6.89 25.32 12.85
C ILE A 455 7.89 26.39 12.41
N TYR A 456 7.72 26.94 11.21
CA TYR A 456 8.66 27.87 10.62
C TYR A 456 8.82 29.17 11.43
N THR A 457 7.70 29.74 11.89
CA THR A 457 7.73 30.97 12.72
C THR A 457 8.28 30.70 14.11
N ALA A 458 7.87 29.59 14.75
CA ALA A 458 8.33 29.23 16.10
C ALA A 458 9.83 28.86 16.14
N THR A 459 10.40 28.40 15.04
CA THR A 459 11.81 28.02 14.93
C THR A 459 12.71 29.12 14.33
N LYS A 460 12.27 30.38 14.35
CA LYS A 460 12.99 31.50 13.78
C LYS A 460 13.36 31.30 12.31
N HIS A 461 12.41 30.78 11.55
CA HIS A 461 12.51 30.56 10.10
C HIS A 461 13.51 29.46 9.70
N ASP A 462 13.63 28.40 10.51
CA ASP A 462 14.50 27.26 10.19
C ASP A 462 13.81 26.27 9.25
N ALA A 463 14.22 26.23 7.99
CA ALA A 463 13.68 25.34 6.97
C ALA A 463 13.94 23.84 7.25
N ARG A 464 14.93 23.50 8.08
CA ARG A 464 15.20 22.11 8.49
C ARG A 464 14.05 21.54 9.29
N MET A 465 13.38 22.40 10.10
CA MET A 465 12.22 22.02 10.89
C MET A 465 10.99 21.75 10.04
N VAL A 466 10.83 22.54 8.99
CA VAL A 466 9.80 22.30 7.98
C VAL A 466 10.07 20.96 7.26
N ALA A 467 11.32 20.69 6.90
CA ALA A 467 11.72 19.41 6.34
C ALA A 467 11.40 18.24 7.28
N LEU A 468 11.65 18.38 8.59
CA LEU A 468 11.31 17.38 9.59
C LEU A 468 9.81 17.04 9.60
N ALA A 469 8.94 18.04 9.45
CA ALA A 469 7.49 17.81 9.37
C ALA A 469 7.13 16.91 8.17
N PHE A 470 7.70 17.14 6.99
CA PHE A 470 7.50 16.30 5.82
C PHE A 470 8.07 14.89 6.00
N ILE A 471 9.27 14.78 6.58
CA ILE A 471 9.92 13.50 6.88
C ILE A 471 9.05 12.65 7.81
N VAL A 472 8.52 13.23 8.87
CA VAL A 472 7.68 12.55 9.86
C VAL A 472 6.38 12.05 9.22
N GLN A 473 5.73 12.86 8.40
CA GLN A 473 4.51 12.47 7.68
C GLN A 473 4.79 11.32 6.69
N ALA A 474 5.88 11.41 5.93
CA ALA A 474 6.27 10.37 4.98
C ALA A 474 6.63 9.06 5.68
N LEU A 475 7.38 9.12 6.79
CA LEU A 475 7.68 7.95 7.63
C LEU A 475 6.41 7.32 8.19
N ALA A 476 5.50 8.12 8.75
CA ALA A 476 4.22 7.63 9.25
C ALA A 476 3.43 6.90 8.15
N THR A 477 3.39 7.48 6.95
CA THR A 477 2.69 6.89 5.80
C THR A 477 3.31 5.56 5.37
N ILE A 478 4.64 5.48 5.19
CA ILE A 478 5.35 4.24 4.79
C ILE A 478 5.07 3.14 5.80
N VAL A 479 5.24 3.47 7.06
CA VAL A 479 5.14 2.52 8.15
C VAL A 479 3.72 2.03 8.30
N MET A 480 2.78 2.95 8.43
CA MET A 480 1.40 2.60 8.70
C MET A 480 0.71 1.96 7.49
N SER A 481 1.06 2.32 6.27
CA SER A 481 0.58 1.58 5.08
C SER A 481 1.08 0.14 5.06
N SER A 482 2.31 -0.11 5.55
CA SER A 482 2.87 -1.46 5.64
C SER A 482 2.25 -2.30 6.76
N VAL A 483 1.90 -1.65 7.89
CA VAL A 483 1.36 -2.31 9.10
C VAL A 483 -0.16 -2.42 9.05
N LEU A 484 -0.84 -1.38 8.59
CA LEU A 484 -2.29 -1.21 8.66
C LEU A 484 -3.00 -1.31 7.31
N GLY A 485 -2.27 -1.45 6.19
CA GLY A 485 -2.85 -1.55 4.86
C GLY A 485 -3.93 -2.64 4.73
N GLY A 486 -3.76 -3.78 5.42
CA GLY A 486 -4.76 -4.84 5.47
C GLY A 486 -5.93 -4.60 6.44
N VAL A 487 -5.92 -3.55 7.25
CA VAL A 487 -7.02 -3.24 8.20
C VAL A 487 -8.23 -2.69 7.45
N ALA A 488 -7.98 -1.83 6.46
CA ALA A 488 -9.02 -1.27 5.60
C ALA A 488 -9.82 -2.35 4.85
N ASP A 489 -9.19 -3.50 4.60
CA ASP A 489 -9.81 -4.63 3.88
C ASP A 489 -10.69 -5.51 4.78
N LYS A 490 -10.50 -5.47 6.10
CA LYS A 490 -11.08 -6.42 7.06
C LYS A 490 -12.18 -5.83 7.92
N LEU A 491 -12.06 -4.55 8.23
CA LEU A 491 -13.06 -3.86 9.04
C LEU A 491 -14.19 -3.32 8.15
N PRO A 492 -15.42 -3.25 8.69
CA PRO A 492 -16.50 -2.60 7.96
C PRO A 492 -16.11 -1.15 7.70
N ARG A 493 -15.97 -0.80 6.43
CA ARG A 493 -15.34 0.46 5.95
C ARG A 493 -16.06 1.71 6.45
N ARG A 494 -17.41 1.67 6.53
CA ARG A 494 -18.21 2.82 6.98
C ARG A 494 -17.86 3.24 8.41
N PRO A 495 -18.00 2.39 9.46
CA PRO A 495 -17.65 2.80 10.82
C PRO A 495 -16.16 3.13 10.96
N LEU A 496 -15.27 2.43 10.23
CA LEU A 496 -13.84 2.73 10.23
C LEU A 496 -13.57 4.16 9.77
N ILE A 497 -14.09 4.57 8.60
CA ILE A 497 -13.87 5.91 8.06
C ILE A 497 -14.49 6.95 9.00
N VAL A 498 -15.74 6.76 9.44
CA VAL A 498 -16.41 7.70 10.34
C VAL A 498 -15.63 7.91 11.64
N THR A 499 -15.22 6.82 12.29
CA THR A 499 -14.48 6.90 13.56
C THR A 499 -13.14 7.60 13.39
N LEU A 500 -12.41 7.29 12.32
CA LEU A 500 -11.10 7.88 12.07
C LEU A 500 -11.19 9.36 11.68
N GLU A 501 -12.21 9.77 10.93
CA GLU A 501 -12.45 11.19 10.63
C GLU A 501 -12.82 11.99 11.90
N LEU A 502 -13.69 11.45 12.75
CA LEU A 502 -14.01 12.11 14.02
C LEU A 502 -12.79 12.18 14.96
N PHE A 503 -11.93 11.17 14.92
CA PHE A 503 -10.70 11.16 15.69
C PHE A 503 -9.70 12.21 15.17
N ARG A 504 -9.57 12.38 13.84
CA ARG A 504 -8.80 13.47 13.22
C ARG A 504 -9.33 14.84 13.68
N ALA A 505 -10.65 15.04 13.63
CA ALA A 505 -11.28 16.27 14.08
C ALA A 505 -10.96 16.58 15.55
N ALA A 506 -11.08 15.58 16.43
CA ALA A 506 -10.78 15.74 17.86
C ALA A 506 -9.31 16.13 18.12
N ILE A 507 -8.37 15.50 17.39
CA ILE A 507 -6.95 15.85 17.46
C ILE A 507 -6.73 17.31 17.05
N LEU A 508 -7.34 17.75 15.95
CA LEU A 508 -7.16 19.12 15.45
C LEU A 508 -7.76 20.18 16.39
N VAL A 509 -8.91 19.90 16.99
CA VAL A 509 -9.51 20.77 18.03
C VAL A 509 -8.60 20.90 19.25
N ALA A 510 -7.94 19.80 19.64
CA ALA A 510 -7.02 19.80 20.77
C ALA A 510 -5.65 20.45 20.45
N THR A 511 -5.23 20.49 19.18
CA THR A 511 -3.91 20.94 18.77
C THR A 511 -3.57 22.36 19.21
N PRO A 512 -4.43 23.39 19.05
CA PRO A 512 -4.14 24.75 19.52
C PRO A 512 -3.89 24.82 21.03
N ALA A 513 -4.67 24.10 21.82
CA ALA A 513 -4.50 24.06 23.28
C ALA A 513 -3.21 23.33 23.68
N LEU A 514 -2.86 22.25 22.99
CA LEU A 514 -1.63 21.48 23.23
C LEU A 514 -0.39 22.30 22.89
N THR A 515 -0.39 22.98 21.75
CA THR A 515 0.76 23.76 21.26
C THR A 515 0.85 25.14 21.88
N GLN A 516 -0.22 25.62 22.56
CA GLN A 516 -0.32 26.97 23.15
C GLN A 516 0.00 28.09 22.14
N VAL A 517 -0.42 27.90 20.89
CA VAL A 517 -0.14 28.86 19.78
C VAL A 517 -0.62 30.27 20.14
N ASP A 518 -1.80 30.40 20.77
CA ASP A 518 -2.42 31.71 21.08
C ASP A 518 -1.77 32.45 22.25
N LYS A 519 -1.01 31.76 23.12
CA LYS A 519 -0.29 32.39 24.26
C LYS A 519 1.10 32.88 23.88
N ALA A 520 1.55 32.59 22.68
CA ALA A 520 2.84 32.97 22.19
C ALA A 520 2.83 34.43 21.67
N VAL A 521 2.97 35.37 22.57
CA VAL A 521 3.54 36.68 22.24
C VAL A 521 5.02 36.44 22.00
N GLY A 522 5.37 35.83 20.84
CA GLY A 522 6.72 35.49 20.44
C GLY A 522 7.01 34.00 20.39
N PRO A 523 7.92 33.56 19.52
CA PRO A 523 8.22 32.15 19.21
C PRO A 523 8.78 31.33 20.39
N ALA A 524 9.19 31.97 21.48
CA ALA A 524 9.80 31.30 22.64
C ALA A 524 8.79 30.63 23.59
N GLY A 525 7.49 30.90 23.49
CA GLY A 525 6.47 30.35 24.38
C GLY A 525 5.63 29.20 23.80
N ALA A 526 5.61 29.01 22.48
CA ALA A 526 4.83 27.98 21.85
C ALA A 526 5.51 26.61 21.99
N ARG A 527 4.76 25.61 22.42
CA ARG A 527 5.21 24.21 22.43
C ARG A 527 5.07 23.60 21.01
N TRP A 528 5.66 24.25 20.01
CA TRP A 528 5.55 23.89 18.59
C TRP A 528 5.99 22.43 18.30
N TRP A 529 6.94 21.90 19.08
CA TRP A 529 7.43 20.53 18.92
C TRP A 529 6.35 19.47 19.15
N LEU A 530 5.26 19.80 19.86
CA LEU A 530 4.09 18.91 20.01
C LEU A 530 3.33 18.73 18.69
N ILE A 531 3.54 19.58 17.69
CA ILE A 531 2.94 19.39 16.38
C ILE A 531 3.53 18.17 15.64
N ILE A 532 4.77 17.80 15.93
CA ILE A 532 5.43 16.67 15.28
C ILE A 532 4.72 15.32 15.54
N PRO A 533 4.43 14.93 16.81
CA PRO A 533 3.62 13.76 17.07
C PRO A 533 2.18 13.88 16.53
N VAL A 534 1.59 15.07 16.52
CA VAL A 534 0.28 15.29 15.91
C VAL A 534 0.32 14.96 14.41
N LEU A 535 1.30 15.46 13.67
CA LEU A 535 1.50 15.16 12.27
C LEU A 535 1.71 13.66 12.01
N PHE A 536 2.48 13.00 12.87
CA PHE A 536 2.68 11.55 12.78
C PHE A 536 1.35 10.80 12.92
N VAL A 537 0.51 11.15 13.91
CA VAL A 537 -0.78 10.49 14.13
C VAL A 537 -1.75 10.78 13.00
N LEU A 538 -1.87 12.03 12.54
CA LEU A 538 -2.73 12.40 11.42
C LEU A 538 -2.33 11.66 10.12
N ALA A 539 -1.04 11.59 9.81
CA ALA A 539 -0.54 10.86 8.65
C ALA A 539 -0.78 9.34 8.79
N SER A 540 -0.66 8.80 9.99
CA SER A 540 -0.96 7.39 10.30
C SER A 540 -2.42 7.06 10.05
N ILE A 541 -3.34 7.92 10.48
CA ILE A 541 -4.77 7.76 10.24
C ILE A 541 -5.06 7.85 8.74
N ASN A 542 -4.46 8.82 8.05
CA ASN A 542 -4.64 8.99 6.62
C ASN A 542 -4.16 7.78 5.81
N ALA A 543 -3.09 7.11 6.24
CA ALA A 543 -2.59 5.88 5.64
C ALA A 543 -3.59 4.70 5.70
N VAL A 544 -4.60 4.77 6.59
CA VAL A 544 -5.70 3.78 6.69
C VAL A 544 -6.94 4.27 5.94
N VAL A 545 -7.30 5.53 6.11
CA VAL A 545 -8.54 6.11 5.55
C VAL A 545 -8.50 6.14 4.02
N GLN A 546 -7.37 6.52 3.42
CA GLN A 546 -7.25 6.64 1.96
C GLN A 546 -7.46 5.30 1.24
N PRO A 547 -6.79 4.18 1.60
CA PRO A 547 -7.09 2.89 0.99
C PRO A 547 -8.53 2.44 1.24
N ALA A 548 -9.10 2.68 2.44
CA ALA A 548 -10.48 2.31 2.76
C ALA A 548 -11.49 3.03 1.85
N ARG A 549 -11.28 4.31 1.56
CA ARG A 549 -12.10 5.12 0.63
C ARG A 549 -11.99 4.58 -0.80
N GLN A 550 -10.77 4.32 -1.29
CA GLN A 550 -10.53 3.79 -2.63
C GLN A 550 -11.14 2.39 -2.80
N ALA A 551 -10.97 1.53 -1.81
CA ALA A 551 -11.51 0.18 -1.82
C ALA A 551 -13.06 0.12 -1.74
N ALA A 552 -13.72 1.21 -1.33
CA ALA A 552 -15.19 1.30 -1.32
C ALA A 552 -15.77 1.57 -2.72
N ILE A 553 -15.01 2.14 -3.65
CA ILE A 553 -15.50 2.59 -4.97
C ILE A 553 -16.09 1.43 -5.79
N PRO A 554 -15.42 0.25 -5.95
CA PRO A 554 -15.99 -0.84 -6.73
C PRO A 554 -17.33 -1.39 -6.22
N GLY A 555 -17.65 -1.17 -4.93
CA GLY A 555 -18.94 -1.54 -4.35
C GLY A 555 -20.06 -0.50 -4.57
N LEU A 556 -19.72 0.68 -5.08
CA LEU A 556 -20.64 1.82 -5.25
C LEU A 556 -20.93 2.16 -6.71
N VAL A 557 -20.14 1.61 -7.65
CA VAL A 557 -20.32 1.83 -9.09
C VAL A 557 -20.23 0.50 -9.83
N PRO A 558 -20.90 0.33 -10.98
CA PRO A 558 -20.76 -0.83 -11.83
C PRO A 558 -19.30 -1.02 -12.29
N ALA A 559 -18.87 -2.27 -12.51
CA ALA A 559 -17.49 -2.63 -12.87
C ALA A 559 -16.94 -1.80 -14.06
N GLY A 560 -17.69 -1.62 -15.14
CA GLY A 560 -17.29 -0.81 -16.29
C GLY A 560 -17.18 0.71 -16.03
N GLN A 561 -17.51 1.18 -14.82
CA GLN A 561 -17.44 2.60 -14.45
C GLN A 561 -16.33 2.90 -13.41
N VAL A 562 -15.66 1.88 -12.86
CA VAL A 562 -14.64 2.04 -11.81
C VAL A 562 -13.49 2.93 -12.25
N GLY A 563 -13.01 2.78 -13.50
CA GLY A 563 -11.95 3.64 -14.03
C GLY A 563 -12.36 5.12 -14.08
N LYS A 564 -13.60 5.42 -14.46
CA LYS A 564 -14.14 6.79 -14.48
C LYS A 564 -14.37 7.34 -13.08
N ALA A 565 -14.82 6.49 -12.14
CA ALA A 565 -14.98 6.87 -10.75
C ALA A 565 -13.64 7.24 -10.12
N ASN A 566 -12.56 6.47 -10.37
CA ASN A 566 -11.22 6.80 -9.93
C ASN A 566 -10.68 8.10 -10.55
N ALA A 567 -10.92 8.34 -11.83
CA ALA A 567 -10.56 9.60 -12.47
C ALA A 567 -11.28 10.80 -11.85
N LEU A 568 -12.58 10.66 -11.52
CA LEU A 568 -13.35 11.67 -10.79
C LEU A 568 -12.79 11.89 -9.38
N LEU A 569 -12.39 10.83 -8.67
CA LEU A 569 -11.77 10.94 -7.36
C LEU A 569 -10.50 11.78 -7.41
N VAL A 570 -9.59 11.47 -8.34
CA VAL A 570 -8.34 12.22 -8.52
C VAL A 570 -8.61 13.68 -8.88
N ALA A 571 -9.50 13.94 -9.82
CA ALA A 571 -9.87 15.30 -10.21
C ALA A 571 -10.48 16.08 -9.04
N THR A 572 -11.38 15.46 -8.27
CA THR A 572 -12.00 16.09 -7.10
C THR A 572 -10.94 16.44 -6.07
N THR A 573 -10.05 15.51 -5.71
CA THR A 573 -9.01 15.78 -4.70
C THR A 573 -8.06 16.90 -5.13
N MET A 574 -7.68 16.99 -6.40
CA MET A 574 -6.83 18.07 -6.92
C MET A 574 -7.52 19.43 -6.86
N ILE A 575 -8.78 19.50 -7.30
CA ILE A 575 -9.55 20.75 -7.28
C ILE A 575 -9.80 21.22 -5.84
N THR A 576 -10.24 20.30 -4.97
CA THR A 576 -10.55 20.63 -3.59
C THR A 576 -9.32 21.00 -2.77
N SER A 577 -8.16 20.41 -3.08
CA SER A 577 -6.88 20.81 -2.48
C SER A 577 -6.50 22.25 -2.84
N ALA A 578 -6.65 22.65 -4.12
CA ALA A 578 -6.42 24.04 -4.55
C ALA A 578 -7.38 25.02 -3.83
N VAL A 579 -8.66 24.65 -3.70
CA VAL A 579 -9.66 25.42 -2.94
C VAL A 579 -9.25 25.52 -1.46
N GLY A 580 -8.76 24.42 -0.86
CA GLY A 580 -8.29 24.40 0.51
C GLY A 580 -7.11 25.37 0.76
N PHE A 581 -6.12 25.42 -0.13
CA PHE A 581 -5.03 26.38 -0.04
C PHE A 581 -5.52 27.83 -0.22
N ALA A 582 -6.45 28.08 -1.15
CA ALA A 582 -7.07 29.40 -1.31
C ALA A 582 -7.82 29.84 -0.03
N LEU A 583 -8.56 28.91 0.55
CA LEU A 583 -9.28 29.14 1.81
C LEU A 583 -8.30 29.38 2.98
N ALA A 584 -7.17 28.66 3.02
CA ALA A 584 -6.14 28.89 4.02
C ALA A 584 -5.58 30.32 3.94
N ALA A 585 -5.30 30.81 2.72
CA ALA A 585 -4.88 32.18 2.54
C ALA A 585 -5.93 33.21 2.99
N ALA A 586 -7.20 32.97 2.66
CA ALA A 586 -8.31 33.83 3.07
C ALA A 586 -8.52 33.83 4.60
N ILE A 587 -8.46 32.67 5.24
CA ILE A 587 -8.58 32.56 6.71
C ILE A 587 -7.42 33.30 7.38
N LEU A 588 -6.18 33.10 6.92
CA LEU A 588 -5.02 33.79 7.48
C LEU A 588 -5.05 35.32 7.30
N SER A 589 -5.84 35.85 6.37
CA SER A 589 -6.01 37.30 6.21
C SER A 589 -6.97 37.92 7.22
N LEU A 590 -7.87 37.13 7.80
CA LEU A 590 -8.98 37.60 8.64
C LEU A 590 -8.93 37.07 10.07
N PHE A 591 -8.32 35.91 10.28
CA PHE A 591 -8.37 35.17 11.53
C PHE A 591 -6.96 34.70 11.97
N PRO A 592 -6.76 34.40 13.25
CA PRO A 592 -5.51 33.84 13.74
C PRO A 592 -5.26 32.43 13.17
N LEU A 593 -3.99 31.98 13.23
CA LEU A 593 -3.51 30.70 12.71
C LEU A 593 -4.32 29.51 13.25
N THR A 594 -4.79 29.58 14.49
CA THR A 594 -5.61 28.55 15.15
C THR A 594 -6.93 28.28 14.44
N ALA A 595 -7.49 29.28 13.74
CA ALA A 595 -8.73 29.13 12.99
C ALA A 595 -8.62 28.06 11.90
N LEU A 596 -7.44 27.84 11.32
CA LEU A 596 -7.20 26.81 10.31
C LEU A 596 -7.40 25.38 10.86
N PHE A 597 -6.98 25.12 12.11
CA PHE A 597 -7.18 23.83 12.76
C PHE A 597 -8.67 23.55 13.01
N PHE A 598 -9.41 24.56 13.46
CA PHE A 598 -10.86 24.42 13.70
C PHE A 598 -11.64 24.28 12.40
N ALA A 599 -11.25 25.00 11.36
CA ALA A 599 -11.86 24.91 10.04
C ALA A 599 -11.66 23.51 9.44
N ASP A 600 -10.45 22.95 9.54
CA ASP A 600 -10.19 21.58 9.09
C ASP A 600 -10.94 20.55 9.95
N ALA A 601 -10.95 20.69 11.27
CA ALA A 601 -11.74 19.81 12.14
C ALA A 601 -13.22 19.78 11.71
N ALA A 602 -13.79 20.92 11.33
CA ALA A 602 -15.16 21.00 10.82
C ALA A 602 -15.34 20.22 9.51
N THR A 603 -14.34 20.26 8.59
CA THR A 603 -14.40 19.48 7.35
C THR A 603 -14.45 17.97 7.63
N PHE A 604 -13.68 17.48 8.60
CA PHE A 604 -13.69 16.07 8.99
C PHE A 604 -15.01 15.65 9.65
N VAL A 605 -15.60 16.49 10.48
CA VAL A 605 -16.94 16.23 11.06
C VAL A 605 -17.99 16.15 9.96
N LEU A 606 -17.98 17.09 9.01
CA LEU A 606 -18.92 17.08 7.88
C LEU A 606 -18.72 15.84 6.99
N ALA A 607 -17.46 15.48 6.67
CA ALA A 607 -17.15 14.29 5.90
C ALA A 607 -17.65 13.03 6.63
N ALA A 608 -17.41 12.92 7.94
CA ALA A 608 -17.89 11.82 8.75
C ALA A 608 -19.42 11.72 8.75
N ALA A 609 -20.13 12.84 8.86
CA ALA A 609 -21.58 12.88 8.82
C ALA A 609 -22.14 12.40 7.48
N ILE A 610 -21.53 12.80 6.36
CA ILE A 610 -21.94 12.34 5.02
C ILE A 610 -21.69 10.84 4.86
N VAL A 611 -20.50 10.33 5.26
CA VAL A 611 -20.18 8.91 5.19
C VAL A 611 -21.11 8.08 6.09
N PHE A 612 -21.48 8.61 7.25
CA PHE A 612 -22.45 7.96 8.15
C PHE A 612 -23.82 7.77 7.48
N GLY A 613 -24.24 8.66 6.59
CA GLY A 613 -25.47 8.55 5.81
C GLY A 613 -25.46 7.48 4.71
N ILE A 614 -24.30 6.94 4.33
CA ILE A 614 -24.20 5.91 3.28
C ILE A 614 -24.55 4.53 3.90
N PRO A 615 -25.51 3.75 3.35
CA PRO A 615 -26.01 2.52 3.99
C PRO A 615 -24.94 1.45 4.17
N THR A 616 -24.16 1.17 3.10
CA THR A 616 -23.11 0.15 3.11
C THR A 616 -21.95 0.58 2.21
N LEU A 617 -20.71 0.34 2.65
CA LEU A 617 -19.50 0.59 1.85
C LEU A 617 -18.75 -0.70 1.49
N GLY A 618 -19.42 -1.85 1.62
CA GLY A 618 -18.79 -3.14 1.42
C GLY A 618 -17.70 -3.45 2.45
N GLY A 619 -17.26 -4.66 2.55
CA GLY A 619 -16.16 -5.10 3.41
C GLY A 619 -15.58 -6.41 2.95
N GLY A 620 -14.27 -6.62 3.12
CA GLY A 620 -13.62 -7.92 2.97
C GLY A 620 -13.22 -8.27 1.54
N GLY A 621 -12.01 -7.91 1.14
CA GLY A 621 -11.31 -8.46 -0.01
C GLY A 621 -9.88 -8.85 0.43
N ALA A 622 -9.35 -9.95 -0.09
CA ALA A 622 -8.01 -10.43 0.27
C ALA A 622 -6.92 -9.48 -0.22
N SER A 623 -5.97 -9.12 0.65
CA SER A 623 -4.81 -8.32 0.27
C SER A 623 -3.76 -9.19 -0.42
N ALA A 624 -3.21 -8.71 -1.54
CA ALA A 624 -2.11 -9.38 -2.23
C ALA A 624 -0.82 -9.34 -1.37
N GLN A 625 -0.11 -10.47 -1.30
CA GLN A 625 1.16 -10.58 -0.58
C GLN A 625 2.29 -9.84 -1.29
N VAL A 626 2.88 -8.85 -0.62
CA VAL A 626 3.99 -8.00 -1.14
C VAL A 626 5.38 -8.63 -0.93
N SER A 627 5.50 -9.84 -0.40
CA SER A 627 6.81 -10.43 -0.09
C SER A 627 7.58 -10.86 -1.34
N GLY A 628 8.82 -10.34 -1.48
CA GLY A 628 9.71 -10.63 -2.61
C GLY A 628 9.56 -9.72 -3.84
N ALA A 629 8.70 -8.71 -3.76
CA ALA A 629 8.41 -7.74 -4.81
C ALA A 629 9.66 -7.03 -5.35
N LEU A 630 10.48 -6.50 -4.45
CA LEU A 630 11.66 -5.71 -4.81
C LEU A 630 12.65 -6.51 -5.67
N ARG A 631 12.96 -7.74 -5.28
CA ARG A 631 13.95 -8.57 -6.00
C ARG A 631 13.46 -8.95 -7.39
N ARG A 632 12.17 -9.33 -7.52
CA ARG A 632 11.59 -9.68 -8.83
C ARG A 632 11.49 -8.46 -9.75
N THR A 633 11.06 -7.32 -9.23
CA THR A 633 10.96 -6.09 -10.03
C THR A 633 12.34 -5.59 -10.47
N TRP A 634 13.36 -5.73 -9.60
CA TRP A 634 14.72 -5.28 -9.90
C TRP A 634 15.39 -6.11 -10.99
N SER A 635 15.00 -7.37 -11.19
CA SER A 635 15.51 -8.23 -12.26
C SER A 635 15.00 -7.84 -13.65
N ILE A 636 13.91 -7.08 -13.75
CA ILE A 636 13.37 -6.60 -15.03
C ILE A 636 14.09 -5.30 -15.40
N GLY A 637 14.97 -5.36 -16.41
CA GLY A 637 15.85 -4.24 -16.77
C GLY A 637 15.10 -2.93 -17.10
N ALA A 638 13.99 -3.01 -17.84
CA ALA A 638 13.14 -1.86 -18.18
C ALA A 638 12.45 -1.27 -16.95
N ALA A 639 11.93 -2.10 -16.05
CA ALA A 639 11.29 -1.64 -14.81
C ALA A 639 12.31 -0.99 -13.87
N ARG A 640 13.54 -1.54 -13.78
CA ARG A 640 14.61 -0.99 -12.95
C ARG A 640 14.98 0.45 -13.33
N SER A 641 15.11 0.75 -14.63
CA SER A 641 15.43 2.12 -15.07
C SER A 641 14.32 3.11 -14.69
N GLN A 642 13.06 2.74 -14.87
CA GLN A 642 11.91 3.57 -14.49
C GLN A 642 11.80 3.78 -12.98
N LEU A 643 12.09 2.75 -12.17
CA LEU A 643 12.13 2.86 -10.71
C LEU A 643 13.22 3.84 -10.25
N VAL A 644 14.43 3.74 -10.84
CA VAL A 644 15.54 4.64 -10.53
C VAL A 644 15.20 6.09 -10.93
N ILE A 645 14.70 6.30 -12.14
CA ILE A 645 14.28 7.64 -12.59
C ILE A 645 13.20 8.20 -11.67
N GLY A 646 12.20 7.38 -11.30
CA GLY A 646 11.14 7.78 -10.38
C GLY A 646 11.65 8.18 -9.01
N ALA A 647 12.58 7.41 -8.44
CA ALA A 647 13.17 7.69 -7.13
C ALA A 647 14.05 8.95 -7.16
N VAL A 648 14.91 9.10 -8.16
CA VAL A 648 15.80 10.26 -8.30
C VAL A 648 15.00 11.55 -8.57
N ALA A 649 13.95 11.48 -9.39
CA ALA A 649 13.05 12.61 -9.61
C ALA A 649 12.34 13.01 -8.31
N ALA A 650 11.82 12.03 -7.55
CA ALA A 650 11.16 12.29 -6.27
C ALA A 650 12.12 12.94 -5.25
N PHE A 651 13.37 12.49 -5.21
CA PHE A 651 14.40 13.11 -4.39
C PHE A 651 14.57 14.60 -4.71
N PHE A 652 14.80 14.94 -5.98
CA PHE A 652 14.99 16.34 -6.36
C PHE A 652 13.73 17.18 -6.16
N LEU A 653 12.56 16.68 -6.56
CA LEU A 653 11.30 17.41 -6.39
C LEU A 653 11.00 17.72 -4.91
N SER A 654 11.35 16.81 -4.01
CA SER A 654 11.08 16.99 -2.58
C SER A 654 11.97 18.04 -1.90
N ILE A 655 13.06 18.48 -2.57
CA ILE A 655 13.88 19.62 -2.14
C ILE A 655 13.03 20.91 -2.09
N SER A 656 12.02 21.04 -2.95
CA SER A 656 11.15 22.21 -2.98
C SER A 656 10.24 22.34 -1.75
N PHE A 657 9.92 21.27 -1.04
CA PHE A 657 8.95 21.29 0.06
C PHE A 657 9.30 22.27 1.17
N PRO A 658 10.48 22.18 1.82
CA PRO A 658 10.88 23.19 2.80
C PRO A 658 11.26 24.53 2.15
N ALA A 659 11.73 24.51 0.89
CA ALA A 659 12.19 25.70 0.20
C ALA A 659 11.05 26.64 -0.18
N LEU A 660 9.86 26.13 -0.55
CA LEU A 660 8.73 26.94 -0.98
C LEU A 660 8.21 27.87 0.14
N LEU A 661 8.07 27.32 1.36
CA LEU A 661 7.66 28.14 2.50
C LEU A 661 8.68 29.23 2.82
N ALA A 662 9.96 28.88 2.87
CA ALA A 662 11.05 29.84 3.09
C ALA A 662 11.08 30.90 1.99
N LEU A 663 10.82 30.52 0.73
CA LEU A 663 10.71 31.42 -0.41
C LEU A 663 9.56 32.41 -0.22
N ALA A 664 8.37 31.93 0.18
CA ALA A 664 7.21 32.80 0.41
C ALA A 664 7.48 33.86 1.47
N TYR A 665 8.15 33.52 2.56
CA TYR A 665 8.58 34.48 3.60
C TYR A 665 9.69 35.43 3.15
N LYS A 666 10.50 35.02 2.16
CA LYS A 666 11.56 35.89 1.61
C LYS A 666 11.01 36.94 0.64
N VAL A 667 9.98 36.60 -0.13
CA VAL A 667 9.42 37.47 -1.17
C VAL A 667 8.24 38.34 -0.69
N SER A 668 7.71 38.06 0.52
CA SER A 668 6.55 38.77 1.05
C SER A 668 6.54 38.82 2.59
N ASN A 669 6.12 39.95 3.14
CA ASN A 669 5.90 40.09 4.58
C ASN A 669 4.75 39.23 5.12
N SER A 670 3.82 38.83 4.26
CA SER A 670 2.68 37.91 4.56
C SER A 670 3.01 36.48 4.19
N GLY A 671 4.15 35.95 4.63
CA GLY A 671 4.72 34.68 4.18
C GLY A 671 3.76 33.49 4.18
N GLY A 672 2.94 33.32 5.22
CA GLY A 672 1.96 32.23 5.29
C GLY A 672 0.86 32.31 4.23
N GLN A 673 0.34 33.52 3.98
CA GLN A 673 -0.66 33.76 2.92
C GLN A 673 -0.04 33.54 1.55
N THR A 674 1.17 34.10 1.34
CA THR A 674 1.91 33.95 0.09
C THR A 674 2.23 32.49 -0.19
N TYR A 675 2.64 31.71 0.80
CA TYR A 675 2.83 30.27 0.66
C TYR A 675 1.56 29.58 0.18
N SER A 676 0.41 29.87 0.82
CA SER A 676 -0.88 29.28 0.44
C SER A 676 -1.26 29.64 -1.00
N MET A 677 -1.04 30.89 -1.43
CA MET A 677 -1.32 31.32 -2.80
C MET A 677 -0.37 30.66 -3.83
N LEU A 678 0.90 30.48 -3.50
CA LEU A 678 1.83 29.75 -4.38
C LEU A 678 1.43 28.25 -4.50
N GLU A 679 0.91 27.63 -3.45
CA GLU A 679 0.37 26.27 -3.50
C GLU A 679 -0.90 26.16 -4.37
N VAL A 680 -1.75 27.22 -4.40
CA VAL A 680 -2.88 27.29 -5.37
C VAL A 680 -2.33 27.28 -6.79
N VAL A 681 -1.34 28.12 -7.08
CA VAL A 681 -0.70 28.20 -8.40
C VAL A 681 -0.13 26.85 -8.84
N LEU A 682 0.59 26.17 -7.92
CA LEU A 682 1.13 24.82 -8.17
C LEU A 682 0.02 23.81 -8.44
N SER A 683 -1.04 23.81 -7.63
CA SER A 683 -2.17 22.88 -7.78
C SER A 683 -2.89 23.07 -9.13
N VAL A 684 -3.11 24.30 -9.56
CA VAL A 684 -3.73 24.61 -10.86
C VAL A 684 -2.82 24.17 -12.00
N GLY A 685 -1.50 24.37 -11.89
CA GLY A 685 -0.54 23.88 -12.88
C GLY A 685 -0.47 22.36 -12.97
N VAL A 686 -0.52 21.64 -11.84
CA VAL A 686 -0.62 20.16 -11.80
C VAL A 686 -1.91 19.71 -12.50
N LEU A 687 -3.04 20.35 -12.26
CA LEU A 687 -4.30 20.04 -12.94
C LEU A 687 -4.19 20.25 -14.46
N ALA A 688 -3.62 21.38 -14.88
CA ALA A 688 -3.40 21.67 -16.30
C ALA A 688 -2.48 20.63 -16.96
N GLY A 689 -1.38 20.24 -16.30
CA GLY A 689 -0.45 19.22 -16.76
C GLY A 689 -1.10 17.84 -16.84
N SER A 690 -1.95 17.48 -15.90
CA SER A 690 -2.69 16.21 -15.89
C SER A 690 -3.67 16.13 -17.09
N ILE A 691 -4.33 17.23 -17.43
CA ILE A 691 -5.19 17.32 -18.61
C ILE A 691 -4.36 17.24 -19.90
N ALA A 692 -3.19 17.89 -19.93
CA ALA A 692 -2.31 17.90 -21.10
C ALA A 692 -1.76 16.50 -21.42
N VAL A 693 -1.45 15.68 -20.42
CA VAL A 693 -0.93 14.31 -20.61
C VAL A 693 -1.83 13.46 -21.50
N GLY A 694 -3.14 13.56 -21.35
CA GLY A 694 -4.11 12.80 -22.16
C GLY A 694 -4.05 13.07 -23.65
N ARG A 695 -3.32 14.08 -24.11
CA ARG A 695 -3.12 14.45 -25.53
C ARG A 695 -1.84 13.90 -26.14
N PHE A 696 -0.95 13.30 -25.35
CA PHE A 696 0.28 12.69 -25.85
C PHE A 696 0.02 11.27 -26.36
N SER A 697 0.34 11.01 -27.63
CA SER A 697 0.13 9.70 -28.28
C SER A 697 1.09 8.59 -27.76
N ALA A 698 2.21 8.96 -27.14
CA ALA A 698 3.21 8.04 -26.62
C ALA A 698 3.50 8.31 -25.13
N ILE A 699 2.46 8.12 -24.31
CA ILE A 699 2.51 8.50 -22.89
C ILE A 699 3.63 7.75 -22.13
N GLY A 700 3.83 6.45 -22.35
CA GLY A 700 4.86 5.64 -21.67
C GLY A 700 6.30 5.80 -22.19
N SER A 701 6.56 6.73 -23.14
CA SER A 701 7.88 6.86 -23.73
C SER A 701 8.88 7.58 -22.81
N MET A 702 10.17 7.17 -22.88
CA MET A 702 11.28 7.86 -22.22
C MET A 702 11.41 9.34 -22.66
N ARG A 703 10.96 9.67 -23.86
CA ARG A 703 10.93 11.07 -24.37
C ARG A 703 9.94 11.91 -23.59
N THR A 704 8.75 11.38 -23.31
CA THR A 704 7.72 12.07 -22.51
C THR A 704 8.17 12.24 -21.06
N VAL A 705 8.78 11.20 -20.46
CA VAL A 705 9.41 11.27 -19.13
C VAL A 705 10.47 12.39 -19.10
N GLY A 706 11.40 12.37 -20.06
CA GLY A 706 12.47 13.37 -20.16
C GLY A 706 11.94 14.78 -20.39
N ALA A 707 10.92 14.97 -21.22
CA ALA A 707 10.32 16.29 -21.50
C ALA A 707 9.68 16.91 -20.24
N GLY A 708 8.92 16.13 -19.46
CA GLY A 708 8.32 16.60 -18.21
C GLY A 708 9.38 17.05 -17.19
N LEU A 709 10.42 16.22 -17.00
CA LEU A 709 11.54 16.53 -16.10
C LEU A 709 12.34 17.76 -16.57
N PHE A 710 12.57 17.88 -17.88
CA PHE A 710 13.30 18.98 -18.47
C PHE A 710 12.60 20.32 -18.25
N VAL A 711 11.29 20.38 -18.53
CA VAL A 711 10.49 21.60 -18.29
C VAL A 711 10.55 22.00 -16.82
N THR A 712 10.27 21.09 -15.91
CA THR A 712 10.34 21.36 -14.46
C THR A 712 11.72 21.80 -14.05
N GLY A 713 12.78 21.15 -14.54
CA GLY A 713 14.16 21.46 -14.19
C GLY A 713 14.62 22.82 -14.68
N VAL A 714 14.41 23.15 -15.96
CA VAL A 714 14.83 24.44 -16.53
C VAL A 714 14.11 25.61 -15.85
N VAL A 715 12.81 25.46 -15.62
CA VAL A 715 12.02 26.49 -14.95
C VAL A 715 12.47 26.66 -13.48
N SER A 716 12.83 25.58 -12.81
CA SER A 716 13.38 25.67 -11.44
C SER A 716 14.72 26.38 -11.39
N ILE A 717 15.58 26.23 -12.41
CA ILE A 717 16.80 27.03 -12.55
C ILE A 717 16.45 28.52 -12.74
N ALA A 718 15.41 28.84 -13.52
CA ALA A 718 14.98 30.23 -13.68
C ALA A 718 14.45 30.83 -12.36
N ILE A 719 13.82 30.05 -11.49
CA ILE A 719 13.42 30.47 -10.14
C ILE A 719 14.65 30.84 -9.30
N ALA A 720 15.76 30.13 -9.46
CA ALA A 720 17.01 30.44 -8.74
C ALA A 720 17.59 31.81 -9.05
N LEU A 721 17.19 32.47 -10.16
CA LEU A 721 17.58 33.82 -10.53
C LEU A 721 16.83 34.92 -9.76
N GLN A 722 16.09 34.59 -8.73
CA GLN A 722 15.40 35.52 -7.81
C GLN A 722 14.37 36.44 -8.50
N PRO A 723 13.41 35.90 -9.25
CA PRO A 723 12.42 36.68 -9.95
C PRO A 723 11.46 37.41 -9.00
N ALA A 724 10.82 38.48 -9.47
CA ALA A 724 9.73 39.14 -8.76
C ALA A 724 8.54 38.20 -8.56
N LEU A 725 7.69 38.41 -7.53
CA LEU A 725 6.62 37.51 -7.10
C LEU A 725 5.70 37.05 -8.24
N LEU A 726 5.27 37.94 -9.13
CA LEU A 726 4.41 37.56 -10.26
C LEU A 726 5.09 36.64 -11.27
N VAL A 727 6.35 36.90 -11.56
CA VAL A 727 7.20 36.06 -12.43
C VAL A 727 7.45 34.72 -11.74
N LEU A 728 7.73 34.73 -10.43
CA LEU A 728 7.88 33.53 -9.62
C LEU A 728 6.62 32.65 -9.69
N ALA A 729 5.43 33.24 -9.52
CA ALA A 729 4.17 32.51 -9.61
C ALA A 729 3.96 31.89 -11.01
N ALA A 730 4.26 32.64 -12.08
CA ALA A 730 4.20 32.13 -13.43
C ALA A 730 5.19 30.97 -13.68
N LEU A 731 6.41 31.09 -13.18
CA LEU A 731 7.43 30.03 -13.28
C LEU A 731 6.99 28.77 -12.50
N LEU A 732 6.48 28.93 -11.30
CA LEU A 732 5.97 27.82 -10.50
C LEU A 732 4.79 27.12 -11.19
N PHE A 733 3.88 27.88 -11.81
CA PHE A 733 2.80 27.32 -12.63
C PHE A 733 3.34 26.45 -13.77
N VAL A 734 4.30 26.96 -14.54
CA VAL A 734 4.91 26.21 -15.66
C VAL A 734 5.67 24.98 -15.17
N ALA A 735 6.44 25.11 -14.08
CA ALA A 735 7.17 23.99 -13.47
C ALA A 735 6.21 22.87 -13.04
N SER A 736 5.06 23.24 -12.47
CA SER A 736 4.08 22.28 -11.98
C SER A 736 3.32 21.55 -13.10
N ILE A 737 3.26 22.08 -14.32
CA ILE A 737 2.75 21.36 -15.52
C ILE A 737 3.65 20.17 -15.89
N GLY A 738 4.97 20.31 -15.77
CA GLY A 738 5.94 19.26 -16.12
C GLY A 738 5.87 18.03 -15.20
N ASN A 739 5.52 18.22 -13.93
CA ASN A 739 5.49 17.16 -12.94
C ASN A 739 4.48 16.03 -13.29
N PRO A 740 3.18 16.25 -13.53
CA PRO A 740 2.26 15.18 -13.92
C PRO A 740 2.62 14.55 -15.27
N ILE A 741 3.18 15.32 -16.23
CA ILE A 741 3.65 14.77 -17.51
C ILE A 741 4.70 13.68 -17.25
N TYR A 742 5.72 13.98 -16.44
CA TYR A 742 6.73 13.02 -16.04
C TYR A 742 6.12 11.86 -15.24
N ALA A 743 5.32 12.15 -14.22
CA ALA A 743 4.86 11.15 -13.26
C ALA A 743 3.96 10.10 -13.91
N VAL A 744 3.02 10.52 -14.76
CA VAL A 744 2.13 9.63 -15.50
C VAL A 744 2.92 8.83 -16.54
N ALA A 745 3.82 9.46 -17.30
CA ALA A 745 4.64 8.76 -18.28
C ALA A 745 5.55 7.69 -17.62
N ASN A 746 6.20 8.01 -16.51
CA ASN A 746 7.01 7.06 -15.74
C ASN A 746 6.18 5.89 -15.19
N GLN A 747 4.99 6.18 -14.68
CA GLN A 747 4.09 5.14 -14.15
C GLN A 747 3.57 4.23 -15.26
N THR A 748 3.17 4.77 -16.40
CA THR A 748 2.70 4.00 -17.57
C THR A 748 3.81 3.10 -18.08
N ALA A 749 5.01 3.64 -18.32
CA ALA A 749 6.16 2.85 -18.75
C ALA A 749 6.51 1.71 -17.78
N LEU A 750 6.36 1.94 -16.48
CA LEU A 750 6.60 0.92 -15.46
C LEU A 750 5.52 -0.17 -15.49
N MET A 751 4.26 0.19 -15.71
CA MET A 751 3.16 -0.77 -15.84
C MET A 751 3.23 -1.61 -17.12
N GLU A 752 3.71 -1.02 -18.22
CA GLU A 752 3.95 -1.72 -19.49
C GLU A 752 5.14 -2.69 -19.39
N ALA A 753 6.15 -2.36 -18.58
CA ALA A 753 7.30 -3.23 -18.33
C ALA A 753 7.00 -4.37 -17.34
N ALA A 754 5.84 -4.37 -16.69
CA ALA A 754 5.45 -5.35 -15.67
C ALA A 754 4.38 -6.31 -16.21
N ASP A 755 4.59 -7.63 -16.00
CA ASP A 755 3.56 -8.64 -16.27
C ASP A 755 2.31 -8.39 -15.41
N ALA A 756 1.14 -8.77 -15.90
CA ALA A 756 -0.15 -8.57 -15.22
C ALA A 756 -0.13 -9.12 -13.77
N SER A 757 0.50 -10.28 -13.55
CA SER A 757 0.67 -10.94 -12.25
C SER A 757 1.56 -10.18 -11.26
N ASN A 758 2.45 -9.30 -11.75
CA ASN A 758 3.45 -8.61 -10.94
C ASN A 758 3.17 -7.10 -10.76
N ARG A 759 2.18 -6.53 -11.47
CA ARG A 759 1.89 -5.08 -11.46
C ARG A 759 1.71 -4.50 -10.07
N GLY A 760 0.94 -5.17 -9.21
CA GLY A 760 0.75 -4.73 -7.82
C GLY A 760 2.05 -4.67 -7.02
N SER A 761 2.91 -5.67 -7.19
CA SER A 761 4.22 -5.78 -6.56
C SER A 761 5.18 -4.67 -7.04
N VAL A 762 5.18 -4.39 -8.35
CA VAL A 762 5.98 -3.33 -8.97
C VAL A 762 5.56 -1.95 -8.48
N MET A 763 4.24 -1.69 -8.37
CA MET A 763 3.71 -0.42 -7.87
C MET A 763 3.99 -0.21 -6.39
N ALA A 764 3.90 -1.25 -5.56
CA ALA A 764 4.29 -1.18 -4.15
C ALA A 764 5.78 -0.88 -3.98
N THR A 765 6.64 -1.50 -4.80
CA THR A 765 8.09 -1.22 -4.84
C THR A 765 8.36 0.24 -5.25
N ARG A 766 7.70 0.73 -6.31
CA ARG A 766 7.78 2.13 -6.73
C ARG A 766 7.40 3.08 -5.60
N PHE A 767 6.25 2.83 -4.95
CA PHE A 767 5.78 3.67 -3.85
C PHE A 767 6.81 3.76 -2.73
N GLY A 768 7.36 2.61 -2.27
CA GLY A 768 8.37 2.58 -1.22
C GLY A 768 9.65 3.35 -1.60
N LEU A 769 10.17 3.15 -2.82
CA LEU A 769 11.36 3.83 -3.31
C LEU A 769 11.16 5.35 -3.45
N VAL A 770 10.03 5.77 -4.03
CA VAL A 770 9.69 7.19 -4.20
C VAL A 770 9.56 7.87 -2.84
N GLN A 771 8.85 7.26 -1.88
CA GLN A 771 8.70 7.84 -0.55
C GLN A 771 10.03 7.94 0.21
N THR A 772 10.88 6.92 0.13
CA THR A 772 12.21 6.94 0.75
C THR A 772 13.09 8.03 0.13
N ALA A 773 13.07 8.17 -1.19
CA ALA A 773 13.80 9.20 -1.90
C ALA A 773 13.26 10.61 -1.55
N SER A 774 11.94 10.76 -1.39
CA SER A 774 11.32 12.02 -0.98
C SER A 774 11.74 12.46 0.43
N ILE A 775 11.86 11.51 1.36
CA ILE A 775 12.39 11.78 2.70
C ILE A 775 13.81 12.35 2.62
N ALA A 776 14.68 11.68 1.86
CA ALA A 776 16.05 12.13 1.66
C ALA A 776 16.11 13.50 0.97
N GLY A 777 15.27 13.73 -0.06
CA GLY A 777 15.17 14.98 -0.77
C GLY A 777 14.69 16.14 0.11
N ALA A 778 13.67 15.92 0.95
CA ALA A 778 13.19 16.92 1.89
C ALA A 778 14.25 17.28 2.94
N ALA A 779 15.01 16.29 3.45
CA ALA A 779 16.11 16.53 4.38
C ALA A 779 17.20 17.41 3.75
N VAL A 780 17.64 17.05 2.54
CA VAL A 780 18.61 17.84 1.78
C VAL A 780 18.06 19.24 1.47
N GLY A 781 16.78 19.33 1.10
CA GLY A 781 16.10 20.59 0.84
C GLY A 781 16.10 21.52 2.05
N GLY A 782 15.82 20.98 3.25
CA GLY A 782 15.91 21.73 4.49
C GLY A 782 17.32 22.24 4.79
N LEU A 783 18.33 21.40 4.62
CA LEU A 783 19.74 21.75 4.81
C LEU A 783 20.20 22.81 3.81
N VAL A 784 19.95 22.62 2.51
CA VAL A 784 20.34 23.56 1.46
C VAL A 784 19.63 24.90 1.64
N THR A 785 18.33 24.89 1.98
CA THR A 785 17.56 26.11 2.21
C THR A 785 18.06 26.88 3.43
N SER A 786 18.42 26.20 4.50
CA SER A 786 18.97 26.84 5.71
C SER A 786 20.39 27.38 5.50
N ALA A 787 21.23 26.69 4.74
CA ALA A 787 22.62 27.06 4.54
C ALA A 787 22.81 28.09 3.41
N PHE A 788 22.07 27.95 2.30
CA PHE A 788 22.30 28.73 1.07
C PHE A 788 21.05 29.52 0.60
N GLY A 789 19.94 29.38 1.31
CA GLY A 789 18.68 30.03 1.00
C GLY A 789 17.79 29.27 0.02
N SER A 790 16.52 29.67 -0.03
CA SER A 790 15.46 29.00 -0.81
C SER A 790 15.71 29.02 -2.31
N PHE A 791 16.26 30.08 -2.86
CA PHE A 791 16.59 30.19 -4.30
C PHE A 791 17.66 29.17 -4.72
N ALA A 792 18.69 28.96 -3.87
CA ALA A 792 19.73 27.96 -4.14
C ALA A 792 19.16 26.55 -4.13
N ALA A 793 18.18 26.25 -3.27
CA ALA A 793 17.49 24.96 -3.24
C ALA A 793 16.75 24.69 -4.57
N TYR A 794 16.08 25.68 -5.16
CA TYR A 794 15.50 25.57 -6.50
C TYR A 794 16.55 25.39 -7.59
N GLY A 795 17.72 25.99 -7.46
CA GLY A 795 18.85 25.76 -8.36
C GLY A 795 19.34 24.30 -8.34
N VAL A 796 19.55 23.75 -7.16
CA VAL A 796 19.95 22.35 -6.97
C VAL A 796 18.89 21.39 -7.54
N LEU A 797 17.63 21.63 -7.22
CA LEU A 797 16.48 20.88 -7.77
C LEU A 797 16.49 20.92 -9.30
N GLY A 798 16.62 22.12 -9.87
CA GLY A 798 16.55 22.33 -11.31
C GLY A 798 17.69 21.66 -12.06
N VAL A 799 18.94 21.81 -11.62
CA VAL A 799 20.11 21.15 -12.22
C VAL A 799 19.96 19.61 -12.14
N GLY A 800 19.55 19.09 -10.99
CA GLY A 800 19.34 17.65 -10.82
C GLY A 800 18.30 17.08 -11.78
N LEU A 801 17.15 17.76 -11.94
CA LEU A 801 16.10 17.33 -12.86
C LEU A 801 16.52 17.45 -14.35
N VAL A 802 17.28 18.49 -14.72
CA VAL A 802 17.80 18.61 -16.09
C VAL A 802 18.77 17.47 -16.40
N LEU A 803 19.70 17.16 -15.50
CA LEU A 803 20.63 16.03 -15.67
C LEU A 803 19.88 14.69 -15.79
N LEU A 804 18.86 14.49 -14.96
CA LEU A 804 18.01 13.29 -15.03
C LEU A 804 17.20 13.23 -16.32
N ALA A 805 16.70 14.38 -16.81
CA ALA A 805 16.01 14.48 -18.10
C ALA A 805 16.92 14.09 -19.27
N LEU A 806 18.15 14.60 -19.28
CA LEU A 806 19.15 14.25 -20.29
C LEU A 806 19.49 12.75 -20.25
N TYR A 807 19.62 12.18 -19.06
CA TYR A 807 19.80 10.74 -18.90
C TYR A 807 18.61 9.94 -19.47
N ALA A 808 17.38 10.33 -19.15
CA ALA A 808 16.17 9.66 -19.66
C ALA A 808 16.10 9.75 -21.20
N LEU A 809 16.42 10.90 -21.78
CA LEU A 809 16.44 11.10 -23.23
C LEU A 809 17.56 10.29 -23.93
N ALA A 810 18.71 10.15 -23.30
CA ALA A 810 19.82 9.33 -23.81
C ALA A 810 19.49 7.83 -23.71
N ALA A 811 18.93 7.38 -22.58
CA ALA A 811 18.50 6.00 -22.40
C ALA A 811 17.40 5.60 -23.39
N GLY A 812 16.49 6.51 -23.73
CA GLY A 812 15.44 6.29 -24.73
C GLY A 812 15.98 6.14 -26.16
N ARG A 813 17.19 6.61 -26.47
CA ARG A 813 17.84 6.39 -27.77
C ARG A 813 18.47 5.00 -27.90
N SER A 814 18.93 4.42 -26.83
CA SER A 814 19.56 3.08 -26.82
C SER A 814 18.55 1.92 -26.91
N THR A 815 17.26 2.15 -26.65
CA THR A 815 16.20 1.13 -26.76
C THR A 815 15.57 1.04 -28.14
N VAL A 816 15.97 1.88 -29.09
CA VAL A 816 15.57 1.83 -30.51
C VAL A 816 16.62 1.06 -31.31
N ASN A 817 17.09 -0.09 -30.82
CA ASN A 817 17.86 -1.02 -31.63
C ASN A 817 16.92 -2.12 -32.12
N PRO A 818 16.76 -2.32 -33.44
CA PRO A 818 15.80 -3.28 -34.03
C PRO A 818 16.25 -4.75 -33.91
N ILE A 819 16.97 -5.11 -32.84
CA ILE A 819 17.55 -6.46 -32.67
C ILE A 819 16.54 -7.50 -32.17
N HIS A 820 15.36 -7.09 -31.66
CA HIS A 820 14.38 -8.08 -31.19
C HIS A 820 13.50 -8.68 -32.29
N GLY A 821 13.35 -8.02 -33.45
CA GLY A 821 12.69 -8.63 -34.62
C GLY A 821 13.57 -9.69 -35.29
N ALA A 822 14.82 -9.36 -35.53
CA ALA A 822 15.76 -10.24 -36.24
C ALA A 822 16.20 -11.47 -35.41
N ALA A 823 16.39 -11.33 -34.10
CA ALA A 823 16.77 -12.46 -33.24
C ALA A 823 15.60 -13.44 -33.02
N TYR A 824 14.36 -12.95 -33.04
CA TYR A 824 13.18 -13.81 -32.92
C TYR A 824 12.89 -14.55 -34.23
N GLU A 825 13.06 -13.90 -35.39
CA GLU A 825 13.01 -14.52 -36.70
C GLU A 825 14.15 -15.51 -36.90
N GLU A 826 15.41 -15.20 -36.52
CA GLU A 826 16.53 -16.12 -36.58
C GLU A 826 16.37 -17.33 -35.65
N ALA A 827 15.78 -17.14 -34.46
CA ALA A 827 15.47 -18.24 -33.54
C ALA A 827 14.35 -19.14 -34.09
N GLN A 828 13.33 -18.57 -34.73
CA GLN A 828 12.30 -19.36 -35.41
C GLN A 828 12.82 -20.07 -36.66
N VAL A 829 13.68 -19.44 -37.46
CA VAL A 829 14.31 -20.06 -38.62
C VAL A 829 15.29 -21.15 -38.19
N ARG A 830 16.05 -20.98 -37.11
CA ARG A 830 16.90 -22.02 -36.54
C ARG A 830 16.11 -23.19 -35.93
N ALA A 831 14.98 -22.91 -35.25
CA ALA A 831 14.08 -23.95 -34.76
C ALA A 831 13.42 -24.74 -35.90
N ALA A 832 13.02 -24.05 -36.97
CA ALA A 832 12.48 -24.69 -38.18
C ALA A 832 13.54 -25.51 -38.96
N ALA A 833 14.81 -25.05 -39.00
CA ALA A 833 15.92 -25.75 -39.64
C ALA A 833 16.45 -26.95 -38.80
N ALA A 834 16.23 -26.96 -37.49
CA ALA A 834 16.57 -28.09 -36.62
C ALA A 834 15.56 -29.27 -36.70
N HIS A 835 14.43 -29.06 -37.36
CA HIS A 835 13.44 -30.11 -37.63
C HIS A 835 13.39 -30.39 -39.16
N GLY A 836 14.55 -30.73 -39.71
CA GLY A 836 14.65 -31.23 -41.07
C GLY A 836 13.87 -32.52 -41.27
N PRO A 837 13.36 -32.82 -42.49
CA PRO A 837 12.51 -33.96 -42.79
C PRO A 837 13.28 -35.28 -42.65
N GLY A 838 13.16 -35.92 -41.49
CA GLY A 838 13.74 -37.21 -41.19
C GLY A 838 12.77 -38.35 -41.43
N GLN A 839 12.90 -38.99 -42.56
CA GLN A 839 12.65 -40.36 -42.91
C GLN A 839 11.60 -41.17 -42.13
N VAL A 840 10.54 -41.46 -42.86
CA VAL A 840 9.68 -42.63 -42.67
C VAL A 840 10.51 -43.90 -42.94
N THR A 841 10.63 -44.77 -41.96
CA THR A 841 10.59 -46.25 -42.09
C THR A 841 9.96 -46.81 -40.83
#